data_43fe15dbf5e493ed70bbc04a6db50d1d
#
_entry.id   43fe15dbf5e493ed70bbc04a6db50d1d
#
_cell.length_a   1.000
_cell.length_b   1.000
_cell.length_c   1.000
_cell.angle_alpha   90.00
_cell.angle_beta   90.00
_cell.angle_gamma   90.00
#
_symmetry.space_group_name_H-M   'P 1'
#
loop_
_entity.id
_entity.type
_entity.pdbx_description
1 polymer ?
#
loop_
_entity_poly.entity_id
_entity_poly.type
_entity_poly.pdbx_seq_one_letter_code
_entity_poly.pdbx_strand_id
1 'polypeptide(L)'
;RVSDLAVVESDPAVFYVGTATGGVWKTENSGITFNPIFDDQVTASIGDVTVAPSNSNVIWVGTGEPQNRQSSPWGNGVYRSTDAGLSWSHLGLANTHHISRIQIHPRDPDIAYVAAMGHLWGSNPERGVYRTNDGGQNWEQVLFVDENTGAIDLVMDPSDPQTLFAAMYQRQRKAWGFNGGGQGSGIYRTTDGGENWIELTEGLPEGEKGRIGLDVYRRNGNFLCALVEADARVPGQGFGQNSDRTVRNGVYCSMDRGESWEHRSTTNNRPMYYSQIRIDPNDPERMYLGGSSMYRTSDGGRTFTPDAAADVHLDHHALWINPDNSDHMILGSDGGVSISWDRSDNWYQFRNLPLGQFYEIGVDMRDPYHVCGGLQDNGSWCAPSDTRSNQGIRTRDWYNVGSGDGFFTVMHPSNTSLMFAESQGGNLIRVNLETMERTRMRPIGRPDADDEMPELRWNWDTPVVLSSHDESTLYIGSNLLFRSSDLGQSFTAISGDLTWSVDRDTLSIMGVPGGSAQMSRNDGQSSYGNLTAIAESPLNEAVIYTGADDGRVHVTQDSGETWTDITDRLEGLPRYAYVTRIVASHGQDGEVFAAFDNHRNDDFNSYLYHSENFGQDWRRIGSGLPASSLNALAQHPDNAELLFVGNEVGVYVSADAGVTWVQMGSGLPTVPVDDIKIHPRENDLIIGTHGRGVWIIDDISPLEHLSTNVMVANAHIFPIRRATSFNPYTPQGWTPGIFAAPNPPSGARIRYHLSSDVEELELRVTDATGKLVRELDAQVASGVHEVIWDLRLQLGSGEESAGGGLGPRVLPGAYIVELVTGADIVQSEVSVRMDPRVEIGRRELMARHQVMIDSYRIGSAVGLAERALEEATNQLVAAGELVAGRDNERLTSEIQQVRDNLAALNEELDDSSGGGRVWRGIETSGAMPTADALYQIEESWAKVPSLTEGVNAIIGDVESVLRQVYAPIAMPDLPNELPIPSKGR
;
A
#
# COMPACT_ATOMS: atom_id res chain seq x y z
N ARG A 1 4.84 10.68 -1.00
CA ARG A 1 5.22 12.08 -0.76
C ARG A 1 5.08 12.44 0.71
N VAL A 2 6.12 13.09 1.27
CA VAL A 2 6.12 13.60 2.64
C VAL A 2 5.66 15.06 2.62
N SER A 3 4.61 15.37 3.36
CA SER A 3 4.06 16.74 3.44
C SER A 3 4.69 17.55 4.56
N ASP A 4 4.93 16.91 5.72
CA ASP A 4 5.52 17.59 6.87
C ASP A 4 6.27 16.64 7.83
N LEU A 5 7.05 17.20 8.74
CA LEU A 5 7.89 16.50 9.73
C LEU A 5 7.79 17.16 11.10
N ALA A 6 7.57 16.39 12.15
CA ALA A 6 7.60 16.88 13.53
C ALA A 6 8.57 16.06 14.38
N VAL A 7 9.56 16.71 14.97
CA VAL A 7 10.61 16.08 15.77
C VAL A 7 10.44 16.43 17.24
N VAL A 8 10.59 15.45 18.13
CA VAL A 8 10.68 15.70 19.57
C VAL A 8 12.05 16.28 19.85
N GLU A 9 12.16 17.62 20.00
CA GLU A 9 13.45 18.30 20.10
C GLU A 9 14.29 17.84 21.30
N SER A 10 13.65 17.42 22.40
CA SER A 10 14.34 16.86 23.58
C SER A 10 14.87 15.44 23.37
N ASP A 11 14.38 14.73 22.36
CA ASP A 11 14.83 13.40 21.95
C ASP A 11 14.64 13.23 20.43
N PRO A 12 15.58 13.72 19.59
CA PRO A 12 15.45 13.65 18.15
C PRO A 12 15.46 12.26 17.52
N ALA A 13 15.61 11.21 18.35
CA ALA A 13 15.37 9.83 17.89
C ALA A 13 13.87 9.56 17.64
N VAL A 14 13.00 10.37 18.26
CA VAL A 14 11.54 10.29 18.11
C VAL A 14 11.07 11.40 17.16
N PHE A 15 10.49 11.00 16.04
CA PHE A 15 9.88 11.96 15.12
C PHE A 15 8.68 11.36 14.37
N TYR A 16 7.87 12.25 13.85
CA TYR A 16 6.64 11.95 13.11
C TYR A 16 6.78 12.42 11.68
N VAL A 17 6.21 11.65 10.75
CA VAL A 17 6.21 11.93 9.32
C VAL A 17 4.76 12.04 8.87
N GLY A 18 4.34 13.22 8.47
CA GLY A 18 3.07 13.45 7.78
C GLY A 18 3.23 13.21 6.28
N THR A 19 2.31 12.48 5.70
CA THR A 19 2.33 12.16 4.27
C THR A 19 1.09 12.69 3.57
N ALA A 20 1.21 13.02 2.30
CA ALA A 20 0.11 13.62 1.53
C ALA A 20 -1.15 12.73 1.51
N THR A 21 -0.96 11.39 1.48
CA THR A 21 -2.06 10.42 1.33
C THR A 21 -1.83 9.10 2.05
N GLY A 22 -0.77 8.96 2.83
CA GLY A 22 -0.40 7.71 3.53
C GLY A 22 -0.48 7.78 5.06
N GLY A 23 -1.15 8.80 5.60
CA GLY A 23 -1.33 9.00 7.04
C GLY A 23 -0.10 9.55 7.75
N VAL A 24 -0.05 9.34 9.07
CA VAL A 24 1.07 9.74 9.93
C VAL A 24 1.86 8.52 10.38
N TRP A 25 3.18 8.63 10.27
CA TRP A 25 4.13 7.61 10.69
C TRP A 25 4.99 8.09 11.84
N LYS A 26 5.33 7.19 12.76
CA LYS A 26 6.17 7.47 13.92
C LYS A 26 7.40 6.58 13.92
N THR A 27 8.55 7.17 14.24
CA THR A 27 9.75 6.44 14.66
C THR A 27 10.15 6.82 16.07
N GLU A 28 10.69 5.85 16.83
CA GLU A 28 11.22 6.06 18.18
C GLU A 28 12.71 5.69 18.28
N ASN A 29 13.37 5.50 17.13
CA ASN A 29 14.73 5.00 17.06
C ASN A 29 15.48 5.54 15.82
N SER A 30 15.32 6.83 15.55
CA SER A 30 16.01 7.57 14.47
C SER A 30 15.78 6.96 13.08
N GLY A 31 14.58 6.44 12.83
CA GLY A 31 14.19 5.90 11.51
C GLY A 31 14.58 4.44 11.26
N ILE A 32 15.07 3.70 12.27
CA ILE A 32 15.33 2.24 12.12
C ILE A 32 14.03 1.50 11.86
N THR A 33 12.95 1.89 12.56
CA THR A 33 11.59 1.41 12.32
C THR A 33 10.61 2.57 12.26
N PHE A 34 9.58 2.43 11.42
CA PHE A 34 8.44 3.34 11.34
C PHE A 34 7.15 2.55 11.55
N ASN A 35 6.24 3.10 12.34
CA ASN A 35 4.92 2.54 12.60
C ASN A 35 3.85 3.52 12.13
N PRO A 36 2.84 3.09 11.39
CA PRO A 36 1.68 3.92 11.08
C PRO A 36 0.87 4.11 12.35
N ILE A 37 0.41 5.34 12.60
CA ILE A 37 -0.33 5.70 13.81
C ILE A 37 -1.63 6.43 13.54
N PHE A 38 -2.07 6.49 12.27
CA PHE A 38 -3.24 7.26 11.85
C PHE A 38 -4.20 6.46 10.93
N ASP A 39 -3.99 5.16 10.78
CA ASP A 39 -4.64 4.29 9.80
C ASP A 39 -6.17 4.15 9.98
N ASP A 40 -6.67 4.30 11.21
CA ASP A 40 -8.08 4.17 11.55
C ASP A 40 -8.85 5.51 11.50
N GLN A 41 -8.22 6.59 11.05
CA GLN A 41 -8.91 7.86 10.92
C GLN A 41 -9.63 7.98 9.57
N VAL A 42 -10.58 8.90 9.46
CA VAL A 42 -11.44 9.03 8.26
C VAL A 42 -10.73 9.61 7.03
N THR A 43 -9.50 10.03 7.16
CA THR A 43 -8.66 10.53 6.06
C THR A 43 -7.20 10.17 6.29
N ALA A 44 -6.48 9.90 5.21
CA ALA A 44 -5.03 9.70 5.22
C ALA A 44 -4.24 10.91 4.71
N SER A 45 -4.93 11.98 4.33
CA SER A 45 -4.31 13.19 3.81
C SER A 45 -3.82 14.09 4.93
N ILE A 46 -2.50 14.30 5.02
CA ILE A 46 -1.89 15.11 6.07
C ILE A 46 -1.31 16.40 5.48
N GLY A 47 -1.71 17.52 6.06
CA GLY A 47 -1.15 18.83 5.73
C GLY A 47 -0.01 19.24 6.65
N ASP A 48 -0.21 19.06 7.95
CA ASP A 48 0.77 19.42 8.99
C ASP A 48 0.75 18.45 10.16
N VAL A 49 1.90 18.19 10.75
CA VAL A 49 2.04 17.44 11.99
C VAL A 49 2.95 18.20 12.95
N THR A 50 2.50 18.41 14.18
CA THR A 50 3.21 19.25 15.15
C THR A 50 3.20 18.65 16.55
N VAL A 51 4.38 18.58 17.20
CA VAL A 51 4.57 18.16 18.59
C VAL A 51 4.55 19.39 19.49
N ALA A 52 3.80 19.35 20.59
CA ALA A 52 3.77 20.44 21.54
C ALA A 52 5.13 20.61 22.25
N PRO A 53 5.77 21.80 22.21
CA PRO A 53 7.10 22.01 22.79
C PRO A 53 7.17 21.72 24.29
N SER A 54 6.07 21.95 25.02
CA SER A 54 5.99 21.74 26.47
C SER A 54 5.64 20.33 26.90
N ASN A 55 5.14 19.48 25.97
CA ASN A 55 4.72 18.10 26.26
C ASN A 55 4.77 17.22 25.01
N SER A 56 5.80 16.43 24.86
CA SER A 56 6.03 15.54 23.72
C SER A 56 4.97 14.43 23.51
N ASN A 57 4.07 14.20 24.47
CA ASN A 57 2.93 13.31 24.31
C ASN A 57 1.76 13.99 23.57
N VAL A 58 1.76 15.31 23.48
CA VAL A 58 0.70 16.05 22.79
C VAL A 58 1.13 16.33 21.35
N ILE A 59 0.36 15.78 20.42
CA ILE A 59 0.60 15.90 18.99
C ILE A 59 -0.67 16.40 18.35
N TRP A 60 -0.53 17.37 17.44
CA TRP A 60 -1.61 17.88 16.62
C TRP A 60 -1.36 17.52 15.16
N VAL A 61 -2.43 17.19 14.45
CA VAL A 61 -2.43 16.88 13.02
C VAL A 61 -3.47 17.73 12.32
N GLY A 62 -3.03 18.49 11.34
CA GLY A 62 -3.88 19.16 10.37
C GLY A 62 -4.00 18.31 9.12
N THR A 63 -5.23 18.01 8.73
CA THR A 63 -5.47 17.13 7.57
C THR A 63 -5.70 17.91 6.28
N GLY A 64 -5.51 17.25 5.13
CA GLY A 64 -5.63 17.82 3.80
C GLY A 64 -4.35 18.45 3.28
N GLU A 65 -3.83 17.91 2.19
CA GLU A 65 -2.59 18.36 1.58
C GLU A 65 -2.68 19.81 1.08
N PRO A 66 -1.80 20.75 1.51
CA PRO A 66 -1.88 22.15 1.13
C PRO A 66 -1.26 22.49 -0.23
N GLN A 67 -0.61 21.54 -0.92
CA GLN A 67 -0.05 21.71 -2.26
C GLN A 67 -1.17 21.84 -3.31
N ASN A 68 -0.84 22.52 -4.43
CA ASN A 68 -1.84 22.87 -5.44
C ASN A 68 -1.80 21.93 -6.65
N ARG A 69 -2.10 20.64 -6.46
CA ARG A 69 -2.10 19.63 -7.54
C ARG A 69 -3.52 19.21 -7.95
N GLN A 70 -3.65 18.52 -9.10
CA GLN A 70 -4.91 17.89 -9.51
C GLN A 70 -5.25 16.69 -8.61
N SER A 71 -4.24 16.07 -8.01
CA SER A 71 -4.34 14.93 -7.09
C SER A 71 -4.28 15.33 -5.61
N SER A 72 -4.39 16.64 -5.24
CA SER A 72 -4.37 17.05 -3.84
C SER A 72 -5.65 16.64 -3.14
N PRO A 73 -5.61 15.65 -2.23
CA PRO A 73 -6.78 15.18 -1.51
C PRO A 73 -7.10 16.14 -0.37
N TRP A 74 -8.37 16.20 -0.05
CA TRP A 74 -8.87 17.02 1.07
C TRP A 74 -8.80 16.26 2.39
N GLY A 75 -8.83 16.99 3.47
CA GLY A 75 -8.82 16.49 4.82
C GLY A 75 -10.18 16.59 5.50
N ASN A 76 -10.16 16.34 6.81
CA ASN A 76 -11.33 16.39 7.69
C ASN A 76 -11.07 17.26 8.94
N GLY A 77 -10.27 18.31 8.81
CA GLY A 77 -9.98 19.23 9.92
C GLY A 77 -8.80 18.79 10.78
N VAL A 78 -8.92 19.01 12.09
CA VAL A 78 -7.83 18.86 13.07
C VAL A 78 -8.03 17.66 13.96
N TYR A 79 -6.92 16.96 14.23
CA TYR A 79 -6.84 15.85 15.18
C TYR A 79 -5.79 16.14 16.25
N ARG A 80 -6.01 15.60 17.45
CA ARG A 80 -5.08 15.71 18.57
C ARG A 80 -4.91 14.36 19.27
N SER A 81 -3.67 14.04 19.60
CA SER A 81 -3.29 12.97 20.51
C SER A 81 -2.73 13.58 21.81
N THR A 82 -2.95 12.90 22.95
CA THR A 82 -2.34 13.23 24.23
C THR A 82 -1.49 12.07 24.78
N ASP A 83 -1.28 11.04 23.98
CA ASP A 83 -0.57 9.80 24.33
C ASP A 83 0.47 9.42 23.28
N ALA A 84 1.12 10.43 22.67
CA ALA A 84 2.18 10.26 21.68
C ALA A 84 1.73 9.50 20.40
N GLY A 85 0.44 9.67 20.00
CA GLY A 85 -0.11 9.11 18.78
C GLY A 85 -0.72 7.71 18.92
N LEU A 86 -0.91 7.19 20.14
CA LEU A 86 -1.58 5.91 20.36
C LEU A 86 -3.10 6.00 20.15
N SER A 87 -3.68 7.16 20.45
CA SER A 87 -5.08 7.47 20.16
C SER A 87 -5.26 8.89 19.68
N TRP A 88 -6.36 9.13 18.94
CA TRP A 88 -6.65 10.41 18.30
C TRP A 88 -8.06 10.88 18.59
N SER A 89 -8.21 12.19 18.82
CA SER A 89 -9.49 12.87 18.94
C SER A 89 -9.65 13.85 17.78
N HIS A 90 -10.75 13.75 17.03
CA HIS A 90 -11.13 14.75 16.03
C HIS A 90 -11.67 16.01 16.70
N LEU A 91 -11.12 17.17 16.37
CA LEU A 91 -11.39 18.45 17.02
C LEU A 91 -12.13 19.46 16.13
N GLY A 92 -12.78 18.99 15.07
CA GLY A 92 -13.56 19.84 14.17
C GLY A 92 -12.76 20.47 13.06
N LEU A 93 -13.25 21.60 12.53
CA LEU A 93 -12.73 22.29 11.35
C LEU A 93 -12.76 21.44 10.06
N ALA A 94 -13.70 20.49 9.95
CA ALA A 94 -13.79 19.58 8.80
C ALA A 94 -13.94 20.32 7.45
N ASN A 95 -14.71 21.40 7.40
CA ASN A 95 -14.93 22.17 6.17
C ASN A 95 -13.74 23.05 5.76
N THR A 96 -12.63 23.04 6.50
CA THR A 96 -11.42 23.75 6.06
C THR A 96 -10.69 23.01 4.94
N HIS A 97 -10.95 21.73 4.73
CA HIS A 97 -10.38 20.82 3.75
C HIS A 97 -8.85 20.72 3.77
N HIS A 98 -8.12 21.81 3.85
CA HIS A 98 -6.67 21.81 3.80
C HIS A 98 -6.09 22.65 4.93
N ILE A 99 -5.35 22.02 5.82
CA ILE A 99 -4.64 22.69 6.92
C ILE A 99 -3.15 22.65 6.63
N SER A 100 -2.56 23.83 6.49
CA SER A 100 -1.19 23.99 6.02
C SER A 100 -0.15 24.13 7.13
N ARG A 101 -0.59 24.61 8.33
CA ARG A 101 0.30 24.81 9.46
C ARG A 101 -0.46 24.85 10.78
N ILE A 102 0.12 24.27 11.82
CA ILE A 102 -0.33 24.39 13.21
C ILE A 102 0.81 24.97 14.05
N GLN A 103 0.53 26.02 14.81
CA GLN A 103 1.46 26.60 15.78
C GLN A 103 0.93 26.41 17.19
N ILE A 104 1.65 25.66 18.01
CA ILE A 104 1.29 25.41 19.41
C ILE A 104 2.08 26.38 20.31
N HIS A 105 1.38 26.95 21.27
CA HIS A 105 2.01 27.85 22.23
C HIS A 105 3.12 27.12 23.01
N PRO A 106 4.36 27.68 23.14
CA PRO A 106 5.52 26.94 23.60
C PRO A 106 5.45 26.46 25.06
N ARG A 107 4.53 26.98 25.85
CA ARG A 107 4.37 26.66 27.28
C ARG A 107 3.01 26.06 27.64
N ASP A 108 2.04 26.11 26.73
CA ASP A 108 0.68 25.61 26.98
C ASP A 108 0.18 24.83 25.76
N PRO A 109 0.09 23.49 25.84
CA PRO A 109 -0.28 22.65 24.71
C PRO A 109 -1.77 22.75 24.34
N ASP A 110 -2.59 23.46 25.12
CA ASP A 110 -4.00 23.68 24.89
C ASP A 110 -4.28 24.97 24.10
N ILE A 111 -3.27 25.82 23.91
CA ILE A 111 -3.35 26.99 23.04
C ILE A 111 -2.68 26.67 21.69
N ALA A 112 -3.46 26.73 20.62
CA ALA A 112 -2.97 26.49 19.28
C ALA A 112 -3.62 27.39 18.23
N TYR A 113 -2.87 27.65 17.16
CA TYR A 113 -3.32 28.38 15.97
C TYR A 113 -3.20 27.50 14.75
N VAL A 114 -4.20 27.53 13.88
CA VAL A 114 -4.32 26.70 12.69
C VAL A 114 -4.45 27.58 11.45
N ALA A 115 -3.55 27.40 10.50
CA ALA A 115 -3.63 28.00 9.18
C ALA A 115 -4.49 27.13 8.26
N ALA A 116 -5.67 27.61 7.93
CA ALA A 116 -6.66 26.92 7.11
C ALA A 116 -6.72 27.53 5.70
N MET A 117 -6.45 26.69 4.70
CA MET A 117 -6.48 27.08 3.29
C MET A 117 -7.90 27.12 2.71
N GLY A 118 -8.84 26.39 3.29
CA GLY A 118 -10.16 26.18 2.71
C GLY A 118 -10.14 25.25 1.49
N HIS A 119 -11.23 25.21 0.77
CA HIS A 119 -11.38 24.37 -0.43
C HIS A 119 -10.39 24.77 -1.53
N LEU A 120 -9.76 23.80 -2.17
CA LEU A 120 -8.93 24.05 -3.36
C LEU A 120 -9.81 24.33 -4.60
N TRP A 121 -10.95 23.69 -4.67
CA TRP A 121 -11.80 23.61 -5.86
C TRP A 121 -12.96 24.62 -5.88
N GLY A 122 -13.23 25.25 -4.77
CA GLY A 122 -14.31 26.23 -4.59
C GLY A 122 -13.97 27.35 -3.62
N SER A 123 -14.88 28.30 -3.53
CA SER A 123 -14.83 29.36 -2.52
C SER A 123 -15.57 28.86 -1.28
N ASN A 124 -15.06 29.14 -0.08
CA ASN A 124 -15.75 28.85 1.17
C ASN A 124 -15.32 29.79 2.30
N PRO A 125 -16.15 30.02 3.33
CA PRO A 125 -15.83 30.93 4.42
C PRO A 125 -14.88 30.32 5.47
N GLU A 126 -14.64 29.01 5.47
CA GLU A 126 -13.78 28.33 6.44
C GLU A 126 -12.30 28.41 6.03
N ARG A 127 -11.79 29.63 5.89
CA ARG A 127 -10.41 29.98 5.51
C ARG A 127 -9.77 30.91 6.53
N GLY A 128 -8.46 31.01 6.53
CA GLY A 128 -7.71 31.94 7.36
C GLY A 128 -7.07 31.33 8.58
N VAL A 129 -6.96 32.04 9.67
CA VAL A 129 -6.35 31.56 10.91
C VAL A 129 -7.40 31.33 11.97
N TYR A 130 -7.36 30.11 12.56
CA TYR A 130 -8.20 29.73 13.69
C TYR A 130 -7.36 29.63 14.96
N ARG A 131 -7.94 30.03 16.12
CA ARG A 131 -7.32 29.91 17.44
C ARG A 131 -8.19 29.02 18.34
N THR A 132 -7.54 28.22 19.17
CA THR A 132 -8.12 27.55 20.33
C THR A 132 -7.35 27.94 21.59
N ASN A 133 -8.06 28.04 22.74
CA ASN A 133 -7.47 28.23 24.06
C ASN A 133 -7.84 27.11 25.03
N ASP A 134 -8.46 26.03 24.55
CA ASP A 134 -9.01 24.93 25.35
C ASP A 134 -8.72 23.55 24.77
N GLY A 135 -7.62 23.42 24.06
CA GLY A 135 -7.18 22.16 23.49
C GLY A 135 -7.99 21.68 22.29
N GLY A 136 -8.63 22.62 21.56
CA GLY A 136 -9.40 22.33 20.35
C GLY A 136 -10.88 22.03 20.58
N GLN A 137 -11.39 22.20 21.81
CA GLN A 137 -12.83 22.03 22.08
C GLN A 137 -13.67 23.15 21.43
N ASN A 138 -13.11 24.36 21.38
CA ASN A 138 -13.71 25.50 20.69
C ASN A 138 -12.70 26.19 19.81
N TRP A 139 -13.16 26.68 18.65
CA TRP A 139 -12.37 27.42 17.69
C TRP A 139 -12.91 28.78 17.39
N GLU A 140 -12.03 29.76 17.27
CA GLU A 140 -12.32 31.12 16.88
C GLU A 140 -11.55 31.45 15.59
N GLN A 141 -12.24 31.94 14.55
CA GLN A 141 -11.60 32.43 13.33
C GLN A 141 -11.07 33.84 13.62
N VAL A 142 -9.78 33.98 13.86
CA VAL A 142 -9.12 35.23 14.29
C VAL A 142 -8.56 36.05 13.14
N LEU A 143 -8.38 35.45 11.94
CA LEU A 143 -8.03 36.17 10.72
C LEU A 143 -8.81 35.59 9.54
N PHE A 144 -9.58 36.44 8.86
CA PHE A 144 -10.30 36.13 7.64
C PHE A 144 -10.17 37.32 6.66
N VAL A 145 -9.84 37.05 5.41
CA VAL A 145 -9.70 38.05 4.35
C VAL A 145 -10.91 38.01 3.43
N ASP A 146 -11.12 36.90 2.73
CA ASP A 146 -12.26 36.62 1.87
C ASP A 146 -12.43 35.10 1.62
N GLU A 147 -13.51 34.71 0.91
CA GLU A 147 -13.85 33.31 0.62
C GLU A 147 -12.88 32.60 -0.36
N ASN A 148 -11.91 33.30 -0.93
CA ASN A 148 -10.89 32.72 -1.83
C ASN A 148 -9.49 32.73 -1.22
N THR A 149 -9.30 33.39 -0.07
CA THR A 149 -8.02 33.65 0.55
C THR A 149 -7.87 32.88 1.87
N GLY A 150 -7.03 31.86 1.89
CA GLY A 150 -6.71 31.05 3.08
C GLY A 150 -5.33 31.36 3.64
N ALA A 151 -5.00 30.84 4.83
CA ALA A 151 -3.66 30.91 5.40
C ALA A 151 -2.83 29.71 4.93
N ILE A 152 -1.69 29.98 4.25
CA ILE A 152 -0.79 28.95 3.72
C ILE A 152 0.41 28.70 4.62
N ASP A 153 0.81 29.68 5.40
CA ASP A 153 1.88 29.52 6.39
C ASP A 153 1.61 30.38 7.62
N LEU A 154 2.13 29.95 8.75
CA LEU A 154 1.94 30.61 10.05
C LEU A 154 3.17 30.36 10.91
N VAL A 155 3.78 31.42 11.42
CA VAL A 155 4.93 31.30 12.31
C VAL A 155 4.72 32.15 13.56
N MET A 156 5.18 31.62 14.71
CA MET A 156 5.08 32.28 16.01
C MET A 156 6.48 32.71 16.46
N ASP A 157 6.61 33.91 17.01
CA ASP A 157 7.86 34.32 17.68
C ASP A 157 8.08 33.45 18.92
N PRO A 158 9.10 32.61 19.00
CA PRO A 158 9.31 31.69 20.13
C PRO A 158 9.57 32.43 21.45
N SER A 159 10.05 33.66 21.37
CA SER A 159 10.32 34.52 22.55
C SER A 159 9.11 35.31 23.02
N ASP A 160 8.18 35.56 22.12
CA ASP A 160 6.95 36.34 22.35
C ASP A 160 5.73 35.69 21.66
N PRO A 161 5.14 34.66 22.28
CA PRO A 161 4.04 33.89 21.64
C PRO A 161 2.77 34.66 21.34
N GLN A 162 2.67 35.93 21.78
CA GLN A 162 1.60 36.85 21.39
C GLN A 162 1.84 37.43 19.99
N THR A 163 3.07 37.30 19.47
CA THR A 163 3.44 37.78 18.14
C THR A 163 3.45 36.59 17.16
N LEU A 164 2.55 36.67 16.16
CA LEU A 164 2.46 35.69 15.06
C LEU A 164 2.45 36.40 13.70
N PHE A 165 2.95 35.67 12.70
CA PHE A 165 2.90 36.14 11.30
C PHE A 165 2.16 35.10 10.48
N ALA A 166 1.19 35.51 9.68
CA ALA A 166 0.40 34.66 8.79
C ALA A 166 0.61 35.07 7.33
N ALA A 167 0.90 34.10 6.48
CA ALA A 167 0.91 34.26 5.04
C ALA A 167 -0.44 33.87 4.46
N MET A 168 -1.17 34.87 3.96
CA MET A 168 -2.46 34.67 3.32
C MET A 168 -2.28 34.45 1.83
N TYR A 169 -3.04 33.51 1.25
CA TYR A 169 -2.91 33.06 -0.11
C TYR A 169 -4.27 32.89 -0.79
N GLN A 170 -4.49 33.69 -1.82
CA GLN A 170 -5.68 33.59 -2.67
C GLN A 170 -5.44 32.56 -3.76
N ARG A 171 -6.25 31.47 -3.79
CA ARG A 171 -6.11 30.39 -4.76
C ARG A 171 -7.40 29.69 -5.08
N GLN A 172 -7.48 29.18 -6.33
CA GLN A 172 -8.48 28.18 -6.72
C GLN A 172 -8.00 27.36 -7.92
N ARG A 173 -8.30 26.07 -7.92
CA ARG A 173 -8.03 25.15 -9.01
C ARG A 173 -9.34 24.66 -9.63
N LYS A 174 -9.31 24.38 -10.91
CA LYS A 174 -10.38 23.74 -11.68
C LYS A 174 -9.78 22.71 -12.64
N ALA A 175 -10.62 21.86 -13.23
CA ALA A 175 -10.16 20.91 -14.24
C ALA A 175 -9.45 21.57 -15.42
N TRP A 176 -9.81 22.81 -15.74
CA TRP A 176 -9.26 23.58 -16.87
C TRP A 176 -8.08 24.51 -16.53
N GLY A 177 -7.64 24.56 -15.28
CA GLY A 177 -6.49 25.39 -14.90
C GLY A 177 -6.42 25.74 -13.43
N PHE A 178 -5.51 26.67 -13.14
CA PHE A 178 -5.23 27.15 -11.79
C PHE A 178 -5.13 28.69 -11.79
N ASN A 179 -5.58 29.31 -10.70
CA ASN A 179 -5.25 30.70 -10.40
C ASN A 179 -4.72 30.76 -8.97
N GLY A 180 -3.40 30.96 -8.85
CA GLY A 180 -2.64 30.92 -7.61
C GLY A 180 -2.18 32.30 -7.17
N GLY A 181 -3.02 33.29 -7.25
CA GLY A 181 -2.68 34.63 -6.77
C GLY A 181 -3.83 35.60 -6.81
N GLY A 182 -3.63 36.74 -6.18
CA GLY A 182 -4.60 37.83 -6.15
C GLY A 182 -4.30 38.87 -5.09
N GLN A 183 -5.20 39.86 -4.97
CA GLN A 183 -5.08 40.97 -4.03
C GLN A 183 -5.23 40.55 -2.56
N GLY A 184 -5.89 39.42 -2.28
CA GLY A 184 -6.03 38.86 -0.94
C GLY A 184 -4.75 38.26 -0.37
N SER A 185 -3.76 37.91 -1.23
CA SER A 185 -2.48 37.35 -0.79
C SER A 185 -1.60 38.42 -0.14
N GLY A 186 -1.07 38.12 1.05
CA GLY A 186 -0.23 39.07 1.80
C GLY A 186 0.30 38.50 3.10
N ILE A 187 1.11 39.28 3.81
CA ILE A 187 1.65 38.91 5.13
C ILE A 187 0.95 39.74 6.18
N TYR A 188 0.44 39.09 7.20
CA TYR A 188 -0.24 39.70 8.32
C TYR A 188 0.51 39.43 9.62
N ARG A 189 0.48 40.38 10.56
CA ARG A 189 1.06 40.24 11.89
C ARG A 189 0.04 40.58 12.97
N THR A 190 0.04 39.78 14.02
CA THR A 190 -0.54 40.16 15.33
C THR A 190 0.55 40.29 16.38
N THR A 191 0.30 41.08 17.43
CA THR A 191 1.16 41.20 18.62
C THR A 191 0.38 41.02 19.92
N ASP A 192 -0.88 40.58 19.80
CA ASP A 192 -1.83 40.41 20.92
C ASP A 192 -2.53 39.03 20.88
N GLY A 193 -1.84 38.01 20.32
CA GLY A 193 -2.34 36.65 20.28
C GLY A 193 -3.50 36.46 19.32
N GLY A 194 -3.64 37.32 18.31
CA GLY A 194 -4.64 37.17 17.26
C GLY A 194 -5.89 38.01 17.46
N GLU A 195 -5.96 38.87 18.51
CA GLU A 195 -7.10 39.81 18.71
C GLU A 195 -7.16 40.85 17.59
N ASN A 196 -5.99 41.31 17.12
CA ASN A 196 -5.89 42.28 16.02
C ASN A 196 -4.77 41.85 15.06
N TRP A 197 -5.04 42.00 13.76
CA TRP A 197 -4.08 41.71 12.70
C TRP A 197 -3.86 42.94 11.81
N ILE A 198 -2.61 43.19 11.43
CA ILE A 198 -2.24 44.23 10.48
C ILE A 198 -1.54 43.62 9.26
N GLU A 199 -1.90 44.09 8.08
CA GLU A 199 -1.17 43.71 6.86
C GLU A 199 0.18 44.45 6.80
N LEU A 200 1.23 43.73 6.47
CA LEU A 200 2.60 44.23 6.30
C LEU A 200 2.85 44.52 4.82
N THR A 201 3.24 45.74 4.48
CA THR A 201 3.39 46.15 3.07
C THR A 201 4.70 46.84 2.74
N GLU A 202 5.35 47.48 3.77
CA GLU A 202 6.52 48.30 3.55
C GLU A 202 7.74 47.48 3.08
N GLY A 203 8.19 47.72 1.84
CA GLY A 203 9.30 46.98 1.20
C GLY A 203 8.91 45.62 0.56
N LEU A 204 7.65 45.22 0.71
CA LEU A 204 7.12 44.04 0.00
C LEU A 204 6.63 44.41 -1.42
N PRO A 205 6.48 43.42 -2.36
CA PRO A 205 5.97 43.69 -3.68
C PRO A 205 4.56 44.32 -3.67
N GLU A 206 4.40 45.36 -4.47
CA GLU A 206 3.06 45.93 -4.74
C GLU A 206 2.33 45.02 -5.75
N GLY A 207 0.99 44.99 -5.68
CA GLY A 207 0.12 44.25 -6.61
C GLY A 207 -0.20 42.84 -6.13
N GLU A 208 -0.58 41.98 -7.10
CA GLU A 208 -0.96 40.64 -6.80
C GLU A 208 0.24 39.79 -6.35
N LYS A 209 0.03 39.01 -5.32
CA LYS A 209 0.97 38.03 -4.79
C LYS A 209 0.38 36.64 -4.90
N GLY A 210 1.25 35.66 -5.03
CA GLY A 210 0.92 34.25 -4.96
C GLY A 210 1.22 33.66 -3.59
N ARG A 211 1.81 32.45 -3.58
CA ARG A 211 2.18 31.72 -2.38
C ARG A 211 3.34 32.38 -1.65
N ILE A 212 3.28 32.40 -0.32
CA ILE A 212 4.29 32.98 0.55
C ILE A 212 4.66 31.96 1.63
N GLY A 213 5.95 31.69 1.80
CA GLY A 213 6.47 30.92 2.92
C GLY A 213 7.17 31.84 3.92
N LEU A 214 7.09 31.56 5.20
CA LEU A 214 7.62 32.37 6.30
C LEU A 214 8.55 31.55 7.19
N ASP A 215 9.57 32.22 7.75
CA ASP A 215 10.29 31.70 8.91
C ASP A 215 10.83 32.82 9.78
N VAL A 216 10.82 32.60 11.11
CA VAL A 216 11.32 33.51 12.14
C VAL A 216 12.58 32.92 12.73
N TYR A 217 13.65 33.72 12.80
CA TYR A 217 14.89 33.29 13.43
C TYR A 217 14.69 33.00 14.92
N ARG A 218 14.88 31.77 15.30
CA ARG A 218 14.52 31.23 16.62
C ARG A 218 15.11 31.98 17.80
N ARG A 219 16.30 32.60 17.64
CA ARG A 219 17.00 33.34 18.73
C ARG A 219 16.74 34.83 18.73
N ASN A 220 16.09 35.37 17.72
CA ASN A 220 15.76 36.79 17.62
C ASN A 220 14.50 37.03 16.77
N GLY A 221 13.35 37.16 17.40
CA GLY A 221 12.07 37.39 16.76
C GLY A 221 11.95 38.68 15.91
N ASN A 222 12.95 39.58 15.99
CA ASN A 222 13.03 40.72 15.07
C ASN A 222 13.46 40.33 13.68
N PHE A 223 14.15 39.20 13.52
CA PHE A 223 14.64 38.73 12.24
C PHE A 223 13.72 37.63 11.73
N LEU A 224 13.10 37.88 10.58
CA LEU A 224 12.27 36.94 9.86
C LEU A 224 12.47 37.11 8.36
N CYS A 225 12.27 36.02 7.61
CA CYS A 225 12.32 36.03 6.16
C CYS A 225 11.04 35.44 5.56
N ALA A 226 10.70 35.91 4.37
CA ALA A 226 9.60 35.47 3.54
C ALA A 226 10.10 35.09 2.15
N LEU A 227 9.61 33.97 1.64
CA LEU A 227 9.76 33.59 0.24
C LEU A 227 8.47 33.94 -0.48
N VAL A 228 8.47 35.01 -1.27
CA VAL A 228 7.26 35.63 -1.85
C VAL A 228 7.15 35.35 -3.34
N GLU A 229 6.05 34.73 -3.77
CA GLU A 229 5.61 34.75 -5.15
C GLU A 229 4.99 36.10 -5.48
N ALA A 230 5.53 36.80 -6.46
CA ALA A 230 5.02 38.09 -6.93
C ALA A 230 4.69 38.03 -8.42
N ASP A 231 3.87 38.95 -8.89
CA ASP A 231 3.39 39.01 -10.26
C ASP A 231 4.56 38.93 -11.26
N ALA A 232 4.62 37.81 -11.92
CA ALA A 232 5.71 37.40 -12.79
C ALA A 232 5.23 36.97 -14.18
N ARG A 233 4.08 37.45 -14.61
CA ARG A 233 3.47 36.96 -15.86
C ARG A 233 4.32 37.27 -17.08
N VAL A 234 4.96 36.22 -17.63
CA VAL A 234 5.52 36.24 -18.97
C VAL A 234 4.57 35.44 -19.87
N PRO A 235 3.85 36.07 -20.81
CA PRO A 235 2.95 35.34 -21.70
C PRO A 235 3.70 34.27 -22.49
N GLY A 236 3.15 33.04 -22.51
CA GLY A 236 3.63 31.95 -23.34
C GLY A 236 4.64 30.99 -22.68
N GLN A 237 4.90 31.08 -21.39
CA GLN A 237 5.72 30.07 -20.68
C GLN A 237 4.86 28.90 -20.20
N GLY A 238 5.27 27.66 -20.60
CA GLY A 238 4.66 26.41 -20.19
C GLY A 238 5.18 25.86 -18.84
N PHE A 239 4.70 24.68 -18.49
CA PHE A 239 5.09 23.91 -17.30
C PHE A 239 6.61 23.88 -17.09
N GLY A 240 7.09 24.18 -15.90
CA GLY A 240 8.50 24.12 -15.54
C GLY A 240 9.38 25.26 -16.04
N GLN A 241 8.80 26.29 -16.67
CA GLN A 241 9.56 27.50 -17.06
C GLN A 241 9.42 28.57 -15.99
N ASN A 242 10.55 28.97 -15.48
CA ASN A 242 10.75 29.77 -14.29
C ASN A 242 10.00 31.12 -14.28
N SER A 243 9.16 31.30 -13.27
CA SER A 243 8.70 32.59 -12.76
C SER A 243 9.80 33.40 -12.05
N ASP A 244 10.99 32.83 -11.84
CA ASP A 244 12.13 33.39 -11.11
C ASP A 244 12.87 34.56 -11.82
N ARG A 245 12.33 35.06 -12.93
CA ARG A 245 12.97 36.13 -13.72
C ARG A 245 12.43 37.52 -13.43
N THR A 246 11.46 37.71 -12.55
CA THR A 246 11.02 39.06 -12.22
C THR A 246 11.75 39.60 -11.01
N VAL A 247 12.06 40.88 -11.06
CA VAL A 247 12.74 41.61 -9.98
C VAL A 247 11.95 41.68 -8.68
N ARG A 248 10.74 41.11 -8.61
CA ARG A 248 9.85 41.18 -7.43
C ARG A 248 9.65 39.81 -6.74
N ASN A 249 9.84 38.71 -7.44
CA ASN A 249 9.73 37.38 -6.88
C ASN A 249 10.96 37.02 -6.04
N GLY A 250 10.84 36.31 -4.92
CA GLY A 250 11.98 35.79 -4.19
C GLY A 250 11.99 36.03 -2.69
N VAL A 251 13.18 36.19 -2.14
CA VAL A 251 13.45 36.25 -0.70
C VAL A 251 13.42 37.70 -0.21
N TYR A 252 12.61 37.95 0.78
CA TYR A 252 12.48 39.21 1.53
C TYR A 252 12.77 38.93 3.00
N CYS A 253 13.61 39.77 3.64
CA CYS A 253 13.89 39.65 5.07
C CYS A 253 13.66 40.97 5.79
N SER A 254 13.19 40.85 7.02
CA SER A 254 12.96 41.97 7.96
C SER A 254 13.89 41.81 9.16
N MET A 255 14.35 42.94 9.70
CA MET A 255 15.15 43.03 10.93
C MET A 255 14.37 43.73 12.07
N ASP A 256 13.11 44.06 11.85
CA ASP A 256 12.28 44.89 12.74
C ASP A 256 10.85 44.32 12.94
N ARG A 257 10.75 42.99 13.01
CA ARG A 257 9.47 42.27 13.20
C ARG A 257 8.47 42.54 12.06
N GLY A 258 8.96 42.74 10.85
CA GLY A 258 8.12 42.90 9.67
C GLY A 258 7.64 44.32 9.43
N GLU A 259 8.09 45.34 10.22
CA GLU A 259 7.76 46.72 9.93
C GLU A 259 8.29 47.18 8.56
N SER A 260 9.48 46.67 8.17
CA SER A 260 10.04 46.91 6.85
C SER A 260 10.76 45.65 6.31
N TRP A 261 10.78 45.52 4.99
CA TRP A 261 11.33 44.34 4.30
C TRP A 261 12.38 44.74 3.26
N GLU A 262 13.50 44.03 3.24
CA GLU A 262 14.58 44.12 2.25
C GLU A 262 14.47 42.96 1.26
N HIS A 263 14.32 43.24 -0.05
CA HIS A 263 14.44 42.22 -1.10
C HIS A 263 15.92 41.78 -1.23
N ARG A 264 16.21 40.51 -0.98
CA ARG A 264 17.57 39.97 -0.96
C ARG A 264 17.94 39.16 -2.17
N SER A 265 17.02 38.38 -2.72
CA SER A 265 17.26 37.47 -3.84
C SER A 265 15.99 37.23 -4.65
N THR A 266 16.14 37.01 -5.95
CA THR A 266 15.04 36.62 -6.85
C THR A 266 14.83 35.10 -6.90
N THR A 267 15.57 34.32 -6.11
CA THR A 267 15.46 32.85 -6.08
C THR A 267 14.12 32.42 -5.47
N ASN A 268 13.26 31.82 -6.26
CA ASN A 268 12.02 31.17 -5.84
C ASN A 268 11.60 30.19 -6.95
N ASN A 269 11.90 28.92 -6.76
CA ASN A 269 11.68 27.90 -7.78
C ASN A 269 10.25 27.35 -7.67
N ARG A 270 9.46 27.42 -8.74
CA ARG A 270 8.08 26.94 -8.84
C ARG A 270 7.23 27.35 -7.60
N PRO A 271 7.08 28.68 -7.38
CA PRO A 271 6.61 29.21 -6.09
C PRO A 271 5.22 28.74 -5.68
N MET A 272 4.28 28.59 -6.61
CA MET A 272 2.90 28.16 -6.30
C MET A 272 2.86 26.77 -5.62
N TYR A 273 3.90 25.96 -5.78
CA TYR A 273 3.96 24.59 -5.29
C TYR A 273 4.80 24.46 -4.01
N TYR A 274 5.94 25.15 -3.92
CA TYR A 274 6.84 25.04 -2.78
C TYR A 274 6.77 26.22 -1.85
N SER A 275 7.41 27.32 -2.17
CA SER A 275 7.58 28.54 -1.34
C SER A 275 7.85 28.22 0.14
N GLN A 276 8.87 27.37 0.40
CA GLN A 276 9.31 26.98 1.73
C GLN A 276 10.66 27.61 2.02
N ILE A 277 10.78 28.29 3.17
CA ILE A 277 12.05 28.86 3.66
C ILE A 277 12.30 28.37 5.09
N ARG A 278 13.57 28.07 5.43
CA ARG A 278 13.98 27.72 6.80
C ARG A 278 15.30 28.42 7.11
N ILE A 279 15.31 29.17 8.21
CA ILE A 279 16.50 29.83 8.77
C ILE A 279 17.17 28.82 9.71
N ASP A 280 18.50 28.62 9.56
CA ASP A 280 19.24 27.79 10.51
C ASP A 280 19.08 28.34 11.94
N PRO A 281 18.60 27.59 12.91
CA PRO A 281 18.32 28.05 14.27
C PRO A 281 19.57 28.57 15.01
N ASN A 282 20.76 28.26 14.52
CA ASN A 282 22.04 28.62 15.12
C ASN A 282 22.83 29.66 14.31
N ASP A 283 22.47 29.91 13.03
CA ASP A 283 23.19 30.79 12.13
C ASP A 283 22.21 31.58 11.21
N PRO A 284 21.88 32.85 11.51
CA PRO A 284 20.90 33.62 10.72
C PRO A 284 21.39 33.94 9.29
N GLU A 285 22.68 33.80 8.99
CA GLU A 285 23.20 33.98 7.64
C GLU A 285 22.97 32.74 6.77
N ARG A 286 22.63 31.60 7.38
CA ARG A 286 22.33 30.34 6.69
C ARG A 286 20.84 30.09 6.60
N MET A 287 20.38 29.84 5.37
CA MET A 287 18.98 29.54 5.10
C MET A 287 18.88 28.47 4.01
N TYR A 288 17.72 27.81 3.98
CA TYR A 288 17.38 26.80 3.01
C TYR A 288 16.04 27.13 2.38
N LEU A 289 15.92 26.89 1.05
CA LEU A 289 14.66 27.01 0.33
C LEU A 289 14.29 25.64 -0.22
N GLY A 290 13.05 25.19 0.09
CA GLY A 290 12.43 24.04 -0.56
C GLY A 290 12.04 24.36 -2.00
N GLY A 291 12.21 23.39 -2.87
CA GLY A 291 11.93 23.53 -4.31
C GLY A 291 12.12 22.20 -5.02
N SER A 292 12.04 22.20 -6.35
CA SER A 292 12.45 21.01 -7.14
C SER A 292 13.90 20.64 -6.86
N SER A 293 14.75 21.63 -6.61
CA SER A 293 16.05 21.47 -5.95
C SER A 293 16.00 22.15 -4.60
N MET A 294 16.75 21.66 -3.63
CA MET A 294 16.92 22.35 -2.36
C MET A 294 18.06 23.35 -2.48
N TYR A 295 17.76 24.60 -2.15
CA TYR A 295 18.72 25.70 -2.21
C TYR A 295 19.27 26.01 -0.83
N ARG A 296 20.54 26.43 -0.75
CA ARG A 296 21.16 26.94 0.48
C ARG A 296 21.90 28.25 0.25
N THR A 297 21.99 29.05 1.31
CA THR A 297 22.77 30.28 1.39
C THR A 297 23.62 30.30 2.65
N SER A 298 24.68 31.10 2.65
CA SER A 298 25.51 31.43 3.83
C SER A 298 25.83 32.94 3.93
N ASP A 299 25.02 33.76 3.23
CA ASP A 299 25.22 35.23 3.18
C ASP A 299 23.93 35.99 3.50
N GLY A 300 23.06 35.40 4.32
CA GLY A 300 21.81 36.00 4.78
C GLY A 300 20.76 36.11 3.68
N GLY A 301 20.76 35.19 2.71
CA GLY A 301 19.74 35.12 1.66
C GLY A 301 19.99 35.99 0.44
N ARG A 302 21.23 36.46 0.23
CA ARG A 302 21.59 37.27 -0.95
C ARG A 302 21.94 36.43 -2.18
N THR A 303 22.61 35.29 -1.96
CA THR A 303 22.92 34.32 -3.01
C THR A 303 22.53 32.93 -2.58
N PHE A 304 22.02 32.13 -3.51
CA PHE A 304 21.61 30.73 -3.26
C PHE A 304 22.25 29.79 -4.27
N THR A 305 22.63 28.60 -3.79
CA THR A 305 23.10 27.48 -4.62
C THR A 305 22.11 26.30 -4.52
N PRO A 306 21.79 25.60 -5.64
CA PRO A 306 20.80 24.52 -5.66
C PRO A 306 21.44 23.15 -5.33
N ASP A 307 22.30 23.06 -4.32
CA ASP A 307 23.14 21.91 -4.02
C ASP A 307 22.94 21.32 -2.62
N ALA A 308 21.95 21.81 -1.89
CA ALA A 308 21.76 21.37 -0.50
C ALA A 308 21.23 19.92 -0.37
N ALA A 309 20.69 19.33 -1.44
CA ALA A 309 20.20 17.96 -1.45
C ALA A 309 20.32 17.36 -2.88
N ALA A 310 21.50 17.47 -3.49
CA ALA A 310 21.72 17.07 -4.88
C ALA A 310 21.52 15.57 -5.13
N ASP A 311 21.76 14.72 -4.16
CA ASP A 311 21.62 13.27 -4.23
C ASP A 311 20.30 12.74 -3.65
N VAL A 312 19.38 13.64 -3.29
CA VAL A 312 18.03 13.28 -2.80
C VAL A 312 17.02 13.45 -3.93
N HIS A 313 15.93 12.70 -3.87
CA HIS A 313 14.81 12.88 -4.79
C HIS A 313 14.33 14.34 -4.79
N LEU A 314 13.91 14.81 -5.95
CA LEU A 314 13.41 16.16 -6.14
C LEU A 314 12.18 16.47 -5.27
N ASP A 315 11.75 17.74 -5.29
CA ASP A 315 10.48 18.21 -4.71
C ASP A 315 10.47 18.14 -3.19
N HIS A 316 11.15 19.13 -2.58
CA HIS A 316 11.37 19.22 -1.13
C HIS A 316 10.27 20.06 -0.45
N HIS A 317 9.52 19.44 0.49
CA HIS A 317 8.36 20.03 1.15
C HIS A 317 8.56 20.32 2.63
N ALA A 318 9.38 19.54 3.33
CA ALA A 318 9.57 19.66 4.76
C ALA A 318 11.06 19.59 5.13
N LEU A 319 11.50 20.50 5.99
CA LEU A 319 12.86 20.51 6.51
C LEU A 319 12.84 20.85 8.00
N TRP A 320 13.40 19.94 8.80
CA TRP A 320 13.72 20.21 10.19
C TRP A 320 15.23 20.30 10.38
N ILE A 321 15.67 21.30 11.15
CA ILE A 321 17.08 21.52 11.53
C ILE A 321 17.15 21.47 13.05
N ASN A 322 18.06 20.63 13.59
CA ASN A 322 18.21 20.50 15.03
C ASN A 322 18.66 21.82 15.67
N PRO A 323 17.86 22.36 16.62
CA PRO A 323 18.17 23.66 17.25
C PRO A 323 19.43 23.64 18.13
N ASP A 324 19.92 22.45 18.52
CA ASP A 324 21.14 22.30 19.32
C ASP A 324 22.36 21.92 18.46
N ASN A 325 22.12 21.39 17.26
CA ASN A 325 23.18 20.95 16.35
C ASN A 325 22.72 21.01 14.87
N SER A 326 23.02 22.10 14.18
CA SER A 326 22.63 22.29 12.77
C SER A 326 23.21 21.27 11.79
N ASP A 327 24.16 20.42 12.20
CA ASP A 327 24.66 19.32 11.36
C ASP A 327 23.62 18.21 11.22
N HIS A 328 22.71 18.07 12.19
CA HIS A 328 21.62 17.11 12.17
C HIS A 328 20.36 17.73 11.56
N MET A 329 19.93 17.17 10.43
CA MET A 329 18.78 17.66 9.66
C MET A 329 17.93 16.48 9.20
N ILE A 330 16.60 16.68 9.09
CA ILE A 330 15.67 15.72 8.52
C ILE A 330 14.90 16.40 7.39
N LEU A 331 14.83 15.76 6.23
CA LEU A 331 14.23 16.28 5.00
C LEU A 331 13.13 15.37 4.51
N GLY A 332 11.98 15.93 4.16
CA GLY A 332 10.86 15.28 3.48
C GLY A 332 10.72 15.74 2.04
N SER A 333 10.63 14.79 1.12
CA SER A 333 10.47 15.03 -0.32
C SER A 333 9.44 14.09 -0.95
N ASP A 334 9.22 14.21 -2.26
CA ASP A 334 8.37 13.29 -3.01
C ASP A 334 8.97 11.87 -3.15
N GLY A 335 10.24 11.70 -2.79
CA GLY A 335 10.90 10.40 -2.67
C GLY A 335 10.94 9.79 -1.27
N GLY A 336 10.40 10.47 -0.25
CA GLY A 336 10.38 9.99 1.14
C GLY A 336 11.16 10.84 2.12
N VAL A 337 11.74 10.21 3.16
CA VAL A 337 12.45 10.88 4.24
C VAL A 337 13.95 10.64 4.13
N SER A 338 14.73 11.69 4.32
CA SER A 338 16.20 11.64 4.37
C SER A 338 16.75 12.33 5.62
N ILE A 339 17.90 11.88 6.10
CA ILE A 339 18.60 12.45 7.26
C ILE A 339 20.02 12.85 6.88
N SER A 340 20.49 14.00 7.39
CA SER A 340 21.87 14.46 7.28
C SER A 340 22.47 14.65 8.67
N TRP A 341 23.78 14.41 8.78
CA TRP A 341 24.58 14.61 10.00
C TRP A 341 25.77 15.55 9.75
N ASP A 342 25.79 16.23 8.61
CA ASP A 342 26.86 17.13 8.18
C ASP A 342 26.32 18.38 7.48
N ARG A 343 25.15 18.87 7.95
CA ARG A 343 24.56 20.13 7.51
C ARG A 343 24.25 20.17 6.02
N SER A 344 23.57 19.14 5.55
CA SER A 344 23.15 18.96 4.15
C SER A 344 24.26 18.65 3.12
N ASP A 345 25.48 18.34 3.54
CA ASP A 345 26.53 17.96 2.60
C ASP A 345 26.35 16.53 2.08
N ASN A 346 25.82 15.64 2.91
CA ASN A 346 25.42 14.28 2.54
C ASN A 346 24.08 13.89 3.18
N TRP A 347 23.32 13.04 2.49
CA TRP A 347 22.02 12.57 2.94
C TRP A 347 21.92 11.05 2.91
N TYR A 348 21.25 10.47 3.92
CA TYR A 348 20.85 9.08 3.96
C TYR A 348 19.33 8.99 3.83
N GLN A 349 18.84 8.32 2.77
CA GLN A 349 17.41 8.10 2.54
C GLN A 349 16.93 6.84 3.28
N PHE A 350 15.86 6.93 4.04
CA PHE A 350 15.20 5.78 4.65
C PHE A 350 14.47 4.96 3.57
N ARG A 351 14.64 3.63 3.62
CA ARG A 351 14.06 2.69 2.64
C ARG A 351 13.13 1.66 3.30
N ASN A 352 12.60 1.98 4.46
CA ASN A 352 11.75 1.11 5.28
C ASN A 352 10.35 1.69 5.53
N LEU A 353 9.99 2.77 4.84
CA LEU A 353 8.64 3.32 4.79
C LEU A 353 7.90 2.71 3.59
N PRO A 354 6.83 1.91 3.81
CA PRO A 354 6.04 1.32 2.72
C PRO A 354 5.03 2.33 2.19
N LEU A 355 5.52 3.35 1.51
CA LEU A 355 4.75 4.42 0.90
C LEU A 355 4.89 4.33 -0.63
N GLY A 356 3.79 4.60 -1.34
CA GLY A 356 3.76 4.66 -2.79
C GLY A 356 2.42 5.20 -3.25
N GLN A 357 2.43 6.22 -4.11
CA GLN A 357 1.25 6.84 -4.69
C GLN A 357 1.02 6.28 -6.09
N PHE A 358 0.38 5.11 -6.18
CA PHE A 358 0.01 4.51 -7.46
C PHE A 358 -1.22 5.23 -8.04
N TYR A 359 -1.20 5.44 -9.36
CA TYR A 359 -2.33 5.87 -10.15
C TYR A 359 -3.01 4.67 -10.81
N GLU A 360 -2.30 3.98 -11.70
CA GLU A 360 -2.81 2.84 -12.44
C GLU A 360 -1.92 1.62 -12.21
N ILE A 361 -2.53 0.43 -12.17
CA ILE A 361 -1.82 -0.84 -12.03
C ILE A 361 -2.15 -1.79 -13.19
N GLY A 362 -1.24 -2.71 -13.47
CA GLY A 362 -1.39 -3.79 -14.43
C GLY A 362 -0.87 -5.10 -13.85
N VAL A 363 -1.38 -6.22 -14.36
CA VAL A 363 -0.95 -7.56 -13.96
C VAL A 363 -0.56 -8.38 -15.18
N ASP A 364 0.41 -9.30 -15.02
CA ASP A 364 0.82 -10.23 -16.08
C ASP A 364 0.42 -11.67 -15.78
N MET A 365 0.71 -12.57 -16.71
CA MET A 365 0.35 -13.99 -16.61
C MET A 365 1.52 -14.90 -16.21
N ARG A 366 2.64 -14.35 -15.72
CA ARG A 366 3.74 -15.14 -15.13
C ARG A 366 3.28 -15.96 -13.92
N ASP A 367 4.11 -16.85 -13.45
CA ASP A 367 3.83 -17.69 -12.27
C ASP A 367 5.06 -17.71 -11.34
N PRO A 368 5.04 -17.00 -10.21
CA PRO A 368 4.02 -16.02 -9.77
C PRO A 368 3.84 -14.87 -10.75
N TYR A 369 2.63 -14.29 -10.79
CA TYR A 369 2.37 -13.12 -11.61
C TYR A 369 3.07 -11.88 -11.05
N HIS A 370 3.28 -10.87 -11.91
CA HIS A 370 3.81 -9.58 -11.48
C HIS A 370 2.72 -8.53 -11.50
N VAL A 371 2.82 -7.64 -10.54
CA VAL A 371 2.07 -6.39 -10.52
C VAL A 371 3.00 -5.28 -10.98
N CYS A 372 2.55 -4.51 -11.95
CA CYS A 372 3.20 -3.29 -12.40
C CYS A 372 2.31 -2.09 -12.09
N GLY A 373 2.89 -0.91 -11.93
CA GLY A 373 2.09 0.29 -11.75
C GLY A 373 2.90 1.55 -11.89
N GLY A 374 2.21 2.61 -12.29
CA GLY A 374 2.75 3.95 -12.38
C GLY A 374 2.55 4.70 -11.08
N LEU A 375 3.58 5.41 -10.64
CA LEU A 375 3.58 6.19 -9.41
C LEU A 375 3.75 7.67 -9.69
N GLN A 376 3.08 8.48 -8.90
CA GLN A 376 3.33 9.91 -8.88
C GLN A 376 4.78 10.19 -8.52
N ASP A 377 5.46 11.01 -9.34
CA ASP A 377 6.84 11.49 -9.21
C ASP A 377 7.94 10.40 -9.22
N ASN A 378 7.59 9.10 -9.23
CA ASN A 378 8.52 8.00 -9.01
C ASN A 378 8.59 6.97 -10.15
N GLY A 379 8.02 7.28 -11.33
CA GLY A 379 8.06 6.41 -12.52
C GLY A 379 7.15 5.20 -12.43
N SER A 380 7.42 4.18 -13.23
CA SER A 380 6.65 2.93 -13.24
C SER A 380 7.52 1.75 -12.83
N TRP A 381 6.98 0.87 -12.00
CA TRP A 381 7.70 -0.24 -11.40
C TRP A 381 6.90 -1.53 -11.46
N CYS A 382 7.60 -2.67 -11.48
CA CYS A 382 7.02 -4.00 -11.43
C CYS A 382 7.66 -4.86 -10.34
N ALA A 383 6.87 -5.73 -9.71
CA ALA A 383 7.35 -6.73 -8.75
C ALA A 383 6.50 -8.00 -8.81
N PRO A 384 7.04 -9.17 -8.41
CA PRO A 384 6.25 -10.37 -8.29
C PRO A 384 5.23 -10.27 -7.14
N SER A 385 4.07 -10.89 -7.32
CA SER A 385 3.03 -11.01 -6.28
C SER A 385 3.41 -11.96 -5.14
N ASP A 386 4.38 -12.83 -5.39
CA ASP A 386 4.92 -13.79 -4.43
C ASP A 386 6.40 -14.07 -4.73
N THR A 387 7.18 -14.34 -3.69
CA THR A 387 8.56 -14.79 -3.79
C THR A 387 8.74 -16.14 -3.05
N ARG A 388 9.80 -16.87 -3.37
CA ARG A 388 10.16 -18.05 -2.56
C ARG A 388 10.98 -17.72 -1.32
N SER A 389 11.24 -16.43 -1.07
CA SER A 389 11.96 -15.98 0.10
C SER A 389 11.06 -16.04 1.33
N ASN A 390 11.53 -16.63 2.41
CA ASN A 390 10.83 -16.55 3.70
C ASN A 390 10.87 -15.15 4.33
N GLN A 391 11.57 -14.20 3.68
CA GLN A 391 11.63 -12.80 4.09
C GLN A 391 10.63 -11.91 3.33
N GLY A 392 9.80 -12.49 2.44
CA GLY A 392 8.81 -11.76 1.67
C GLY A 392 9.36 -11.02 0.44
N ILE A 393 8.56 -10.08 -0.07
CA ILE A 393 8.83 -9.25 -1.25
C ILE A 393 9.55 -7.98 -0.77
N ARG A 394 10.72 -7.69 -1.32
CA ARG A 394 11.59 -6.60 -0.91
C ARG A 394 11.77 -5.57 -2.03
N THR A 395 12.30 -4.40 -1.70
CA THR A 395 12.65 -3.35 -2.68
C THR A 395 13.51 -3.87 -3.83
N ARG A 396 14.41 -4.84 -3.59
CA ARG A 396 15.26 -5.45 -4.63
C ARG A 396 14.49 -6.31 -5.65
N ASP A 397 13.29 -6.73 -5.32
CA ASP A 397 12.43 -7.54 -6.18
C ASP A 397 11.63 -6.66 -7.16
N TRP A 398 11.66 -5.34 -6.93
CA TRP A 398 11.08 -4.32 -7.80
C TRP A 398 12.07 -3.87 -8.87
N TYR A 399 11.60 -3.72 -10.11
CA TYR A 399 12.40 -3.19 -11.22
C TYR A 399 11.65 -2.08 -11.95
N ASN A 400 12.39 -1.03 -12.34
CA ASN A 400 11.83 0.15 -13.01
C ASN A 400 11.61 -0.08 -14.49
N VAL A 401 10.42 0.29 -14.98
CA VAL A 401 10.01 0.16 -16.39
C VAL A 401 9.68 1.50 -17.05
N GLY A 402 9.46 2.57 -16.27
CA GLY A 402 9.12 3.91 -16.76
C GLY A 402 9.73 5.03 -15.93
N SER A 403 9.62 6.26 -16.38
CA SER A 403 10.14 7.46 -15.70
C SER A 403 9.09 8.57 -15.69
N GLY A 404 9.31 9.63 -14.92
CA GLY A 404 8.36 10.74 -14.73
C GLY A 404 7.27 10.37 -13.73
N ASP A 405 6.09 10.99 -13.83
CA ASP A 405 4.88 10.44 -13.24
C ASP A 405 4.45 9.27 -14.11
N GLY A 406 4.46 8.05 -13.57
CA GLY A 406 3.98 6.88 -14.27
C GLY A 406 2.47 6.73 -14.10
N PHE A 407 1.80 6.18 -15.13
CA PHE A 407 0.37 5.92 -15.12
C PHE A 407 0.09 4.50 -15.62
N PHE A 408 -0.60 4.35 -16.74
CA PHE A 408 -0.96 3.04 -17.25
C PHE A 408 0.27 2.14 -17.47
N THR A 409 0.17 0.92 -16.95
CA THR A 409 1.08 -0.20 -17.23
C THR A 409 0.27 -1.35 -17.79
N VAL A 410 0.39 -1.61 -19.09
CA VAL A 410 -0.38 -2.61 -19.79
C VAL A 410 0.52 -3.77 -20.18
N MET A 411 0.21 -4.96 -19.65
CA MET A 411 0.99 -6.17 -19.87
C MET A 411 0.41 -6.95 -21.07
N HIS A 412 1.28 -7.50 -21.92
CA HIS A 412 0.83 -8.36 -22.98
C HIS A 412 0.43 -9.75 -22.42
N PRO A 413 -0.78 -10.27 -22.71
CA PRO A 413 -1.33 -11.42 -22.00
C PRO A 413 -0.58 -12.73 -22.26
N SER A 414 -0.08 -12.94 -23.50
CA SER A 414 0.64 -14.17 -23.88
C SER A 414 2.16 -13.99 -23.95
N ASN A 415 2.67 -12.77 -24.17
CA ASN A 415 4.11 -12.48 -24.23
C ASN A 415 4.55 -11.71 -22.98
N THR A 416 4.95 -12.42 -21.95
CA THR A 416 5.35 -11.87 -20.65
C THR A 416 6.62 -11.00 -20.68
N SER A 417 7.34 -10.98 -21.81
CA SER A 417 8.48 -10.08 -22.04
C SER A 417 8.09 -8.72 -22.62
N LEU A 418 6.81 -8.49 -22.92
CA LEU A 418 6.32 -7.28 -23.57
C LEU A 418 5.33 -6.55 -22.69
N MET A 419 5.56 -5.25 -22.50
CA MET A 419 4.62 -4.36 -21.83
C MET A 419 4.62 -2.96 -22.43
N PHE A 420 3.61 -2.18 -22.07
CA PHE A 420 3.48 -0.77 -22.39
C PHE A 420 3.42 0.02 -21.10
N ALA A 421 4.12 1.15 -21.04
CA ALA A 421 4.07 2.06 -19.90
C ALA A 421 3.83 3.49 -20.38
N GLU A 422 2.91 4.18 -19.75
CA GLU A 422 2.56 5.55 -20.06
C GLU A 422 3.09 6.47 -18.96
N SER A 423 3.52 7.67 -19.34
CA SER A 423 3.83 8.77 -18.44
C SER A 423 3.25 10.07 -18.97
N GLN A 424 3.25 11.11 -18.14
CA GLN A 424 2.52 12.37 -18.31
C GLN A 424 2.24 12.78 -19.76
N GLY A 425 0.94 12.96 -20.08
CA GLY A 425 0.52 13.52 -21.36
C GLY A 425 0.71 12.61 -22.55
N GLY A 426 0.45 11.32 -22.36
CA GLY A 426 0.46 10.32 -23.42
C GLY A 426 1.83 9.90 -23.90
N ASN A 427 2.86 10.08 -23.09
CA ASN A 427 4.21 9.60 -23.42
C ASN A 427 4.28 8.08 -23.25
N LEU A 428 3.68 7.35 -24.19
CA LEU A 428 3.65 5.90 -24.22
C LEU A 428 4.97 5.32 -24.71
N ILE A 429 5.46 4.31 -23.99
CA ILE A 429 6.61 3.49 -24.38
C ILE A 429 6.23 2.01 -24.41
N ARG A 430 6.81 1.28 -25.34
CA ARG A 430 6.83 -0.17 -25.36
C ARG A 430 8.16 -0.66 -24.75
N VAL A 431 8.09 -1.55 -23.79
CA VAL A 431 9.25 -2.07 -23.06
C VAL A 431 9.41 -3.56 -23.34
N ASN A 432 10.60 -3.98 -23.73
CA ASN A 432 11.01 -5.38 -23.72
C ASN A 432 11.66 -5.68 -22.38
N LEU A 433 11.01 -6.50 -21.55
CA LEU A 433 11.44 -6.80 -20.18
C LEU A 433 12.68 -7.71 -20.09
N GLU A 434 13.07 -8.42 -21.17
CA GLU A 434 14.29 -9.21 -21.20
C GLU A 434 15.53 -8.33 -21.43
N THR A 435 15.42 -7.36 -22.34
CA THR A 435 16.52 -6.49 -22.73
C THR A 435 16.48 -5.11 -22.08
N MET A 436 15.35 -4.73 -21.49
CA MET A 436 15.02 -3.40 -20.98
C MET A 436 15.07 -2.30 -22.06
N GLU A 437 14.98 -2.68 -23.33
CA GLU A 437 14.86 -1.74 -24.44
C GLU A 437 13.49 -1.06 -24.46
N ARG A 438 13.50 0.25 -24.76
CA ARG A 438 12.31 1.10 -24.74
C ARG A 438 12.10 1.77 -26.09
N THR A 439 10.88 1.66 -26.64
CA THR A 439 10.48 2.32 -27.89
C THR A 439 9.38 3.33 -27.60
N ARG A 440 9.57 4.58 -27.96
CA ARG A 440 8.53 5.62 -27.83
C ARG A 440 7.49 5.46 -28.93
N MET A 441 6.20 5.59 -28.57
CA MET A 441 5.10 5.26 -29.48
C MET A 441 3.95 6.27 -29.48
N ARG A 442 4.07 7.39 -28.77
CA ARG A 442 3.01 8.40 -28.75
C ARG A 442 2.59 8.83 -30.16
N PRO A 443 1.29 8.79 -30.50
CA PRO A 443 0.79 9.33 -31.77
C PRO A 443 1.07 10.85 -31.86
N ILE A 444 1.59 11.30 -32.97
CA ILE A 444 1.93 12.72 -33.18
C ILE A 444 1.00 13.47 -34.14
N GLY A 445 -0.05 12.78 -34.63
CA GLY A 445 -0.92 13.30 -35.70
C GLY A 445 -0.11 13.57 -36.95
N ARG A 446 -0.40 12.88 -38.03
CA ARG A 446 0.13 13.25 -39.35
C ARG A 446 -1.02 13.83 -40.11
N PRO A 447 -1.05 15.13 -40.41
CA PRO A 447 -2.02 15.63 -41.40
C PRO A 447 -1.67 14.96 -42.72
N ASP A 448 -2.54 14.10 -43.22
CA ASP A 448 -2.55 13.80 -44.64
C ASP A 448 -2.78 15.12 -45.34
N ALA A 449 -2.10 15.34 -46.48
CA ALA A 449 -1.88 16.65 -47.10
C ALA A 449 -3.15 17.48 -47.40
N ASP A 450 -4.34 16.97 -47.12
CA ASP A 450 -5.63 17.57 -47.44
C ASP A 450 -6.61 17.69 -46.24
N ASP A 451 -6.29 17.13 -45.05
CA ASP A 451 -7.15 17.25 -43.88
C ASP A 451 -6.39 17.91 -42.72
N GLU A 452 -6.89 19.03 -42.18
CA GLU A 452 -6.44 19.63 -40.93
C GLU A 452 -6.86 18.74 -39.76
N MET A 453 -5.96 17.90 -39.25
CA MET A 453 -6.18 17.23 -37.97
C MET A 453 -6.29 18.29 -36.86
N PRO A 454 -7.27 18.13 -35.92
CA PRO A 454 -7.35 19.02 -34.78
C PRO A 454 -6.08 18.92 -33.94
N GLU A 455 -5.74 20.01 -33.22
CA GLU A 455 -4.67 19.99 -32.22
C GLU A 455 -4.90 18.86 -31.22
N LEU A 456 -3.90 17.99 -31.01
CA LEU A 456 -4.00 16.87 -30.08
C LEU A 456 -3.80 17.38 -28.65
N ARG A 457 -4.79 17.11 -27.82
CA ARG A 457 -4.77 17.36 -26.39
C ARG A 457 -4.66 16.04 -25.64
N TRP A 458 -3.76 15.97 -24.68
CA TRP A 458 -3.43 14.79 -23.92
C TRP A 458 -3.68 15.02 -22.44
N ASN A 459 -4.36 14.08 -21.80
CA ASN A 459 -4.50 14.11 -20.35
C ASN A 459 -3.14 13.85 -19.66
N TRP A 460 -3.01 14.29 -18.43
CA TRP A 460 -1.85 13.95 -17.60
C TRP A 460 -1.78 12.44 -17.42
N ASP A 461 -2.90 11.81 -17.10
CA ASP A 461 -3.13 10.38 -17.05
C ASP A 461 -3.89 9.97 -18.32
N THR A 462 -3.15 9.55 -19.35
CA THR A 462 -3.69 9.21 -20.66
C THR A 462 -4.12 7.75 -20.72
N PRO A 463 -5.39 7.43 -21.05
CA PRO A 463 -5.87 6.05 -21.05
C PRO A 463 -5.27 5.24 -22.19
N VAL A 464 -4.78 4.03 -21.83
CA VAL A 464 -4.20 3.04 -22.75
C VAL A 464 -4.82 1.68 -22.48
N VAL A 465 -5.34 1.03 -23.53
CA VAL A 465 -6.01 -0.27 -23.44
C VAL A 465 -5.47 -1.21 -24.51
N LEU A 466 -5.10 -2.42 -24.16
CA LEU A 466 -4.85 -3.54 -25.08
C LEU A 466 -6.17 -4.28 -25.30
N SER A 467 -6.49 -4.56 -26.56
CA SER A 467 -7.74 -5.24 -26.92
C SER A 467 -7.83 -6.63 -26.28
N SER A 468 -9.02 -6.96 -25.78
CA SER A 468 -9.33 -8.29 -25.27
C SER A 468 -9.56 -9.34 -26.39
N HIS A 469 -9.77 -8.89 -27.64
CA HIS A 469 -10.05 -9.73 -28.81
C HIS A 469 -8.82 -9.98 -29.68
N ASP A 470 -7.90 -9.02 -29.75
CA ASP A 470 -6.66 -9.12 -30.54
C ASP A 470 -5.48 -8.53 -29.78
N GLU A 471 -4.60 -9.41 -29.32
CA GLU A 471 -3.41 -9.05 -28.53
C GLU A 471 -2.43 -8.09 -29.24
N SER A 472 -2.58 -7.87 -30.56
CA SER A 472 -1.81 -6.90 -31.34
C SER A 472 -2.43 -5.50 -31.39
N THR A 473 -3.69 -5.38 -30.98
CA THR A 473 -4.47 -4.14 -31.07
C THR A 473 -4.37 -3.34 -29.76
N LEU A 474 -3.95 -2.07 -29.88
CA LEU A 474 -3.76 -1.11 -28.78
C LEU A 474 -4.57 0.16 -29.04
N TYR A 475 -5.25 0.65 -28.02
CA TYR A 475 -5.96 1.93 -28.03
C TYR A 475 -5.26 2.94 -27.12
N ILE A 476 -5.21 4.22 -27.54
CA ILE A 476 -4.74 5.33 -26.72
C ILE A 476 -5.61 6.58 -26.99
N GLY A 477 -5.99 7.28 -25.91
CA GLY A 477 -6.89 8.43 -25.96
C GLY A 477 -6.18 9.76 -25.83
N SER A 478 -6.34 10.65 -26.84
CA SER A 478 -6.14 12.10 -26.71
C SER A 478 -7.51 12.78 -26.57
N ASN A 479 -7.78 13.91 -27.23
CA ASN A 479 -9.15 14.32 -27.55
C ASN A 479 -9.77 13.46 -28.67
N LEU A 480 -8.94 12.68 -29.38
CA LEU A 480 -9.31 11.64 -30.35
C LEU A 480 -8.93 10.28 -29.79
N LEU A 481 -9.64 9.22 -30.23
CA LEU A 481 -9.25 7.84 -30.00
C LEU A 481 -8.37 7.33 -31.15
N PHE A 482 -7.18 6.83 -30.80
CA PHE A 482 -6.27 6.17 -31.74
C PHE A 482 -6.28 4.66 -31.54
N ARG A 483 -6.20 3.93 -32.67
CA ARG A 483 -6.02 2.47 -32.70
C ARG A 483 -4.73 2.11 -33.42
N SER A 484 -3.98 1.16 -32.86
CA SER A 484 -2.89 0.44 -33.51
C SER A 484 -3.28 -1.03 -33.63
N SER A 485 -2.92 -1.70 -34.71
CA SER A 485 -3.06 -3.15 -34.90
C SER A 485 -1.70 -3.85 -35.06
N ASP A 486 -0.63 -3.21 -34.65
CA ASP A 486 0.75 -3.66 -34.81
C ASP A 486 1.61 -3.38 -33.56
N LEU A 487 0.99 -3.47 -32.37
CA LEU A 487 1.64 -3.21 -31.08
C LEU A 487 2.29 -1.83 -31.01
N GLY A 488 1.62 -0.81 -31.59
CA GLY A 488 2.04 0.58 -31.50
C GLY A 488 3.10 1.00 -32.52
N GLN A 489 3.39 0.21 -33.54
CA GLN A 489 4.30 0.64 -34.62
C GLN A 489 3.67 1.76 -35.44
N SER A 490 2.35 1.71 -35.62
CA SER A 490 1.57 2.74 -36.29
C SER A 490 0.23 2.96 -35.57
N PHE A 491 -0.31 4.17 -35.67
CA PHE A 491 -1.60 4.54 -35.09
C PHE A 491 -2.48 5.23 -36.15
N THR A 492 -3.76 4.91 -36.12
CA THR A 492 -4.80 5.56 -36.92
C THR A 492 -5.86 6.13 -36.00
N ALA A 493 -6.26 7.38 -36.20
CA ALA A 493 -7.40 7.96 -35.50
C ALA A 493 -8.68 7.30 -35.99
N ILE A 494 -9.47 6.75 -35.08
CA ILE A 494 -10.77 6.10 -35.35
C ILE A 494 -11.95 6.93 -34.84
N SER A 495 -11.72 8.20 -34.49
CA SER A 495 -12.74 9.17 -34.08
C SER A 495 -12.37 10.58 -34.51
N GLY A 496 -13.36 11.48 -34.53
CA GLY A 496 -13.15 12.91 -34.42
C GLY A 496 -12.87 13.32 -32.97
N ASP A 497 -12.98 14.63 -32.69
CA ASP A 497 -12.88 15.14 -31.30
C ASP A 497 -14.10 14.67 -30.48
N LEU A 498 -13.86 13.85 -29.45
CA LEU A 498 -14.86 13.23 -28.57
C LEU A 498 -15.08 14.03 -27.29
N THR A 499 -14.66 15.30 -27.25
CA THR A 499 -14.79 16.19 -26.11
C THR A 499 -15.75 17.35 -26.43
N TRP A 500 -16.08 18.19 -25.42
CA TRP A 500 -16.81 19.42 -25.68
C TRP A 500 -15.97 20.47 -26.43
N SER A 501 -14.68 20.26 -26.58
CA SER A 501 -13.74 21.17 -27.25
C SER A 501 -13.84 22.61 -26.73
N VAL A 502 -13.99 22.75 -25.42
CA VAL A 502 -14.17 24.05 -24.75
C VAL A 502 -12.86 24.84 -24.78
N ASP A 503 -12.95 26.07 -25.26
CA ASP A 503 -11.82 27.01 -25.18
C ASP A 503 -11.59 27.42 -23.71
N ARG A 504 -10.48 26.97 -23.12
CA ARG A 504 -10.06 27.25 -21.73
C ARG A 504 -9.95 28.75 -21.44
N ASP A 505 -9.70 29.58 -22.45
CA ASP A 505 -9.59 31.02 -22.28
C ASP A 505 -10.92 31.70 -22.00
N THR A 506 -12.03 31.01 -22.31
CA THR A 506 -13.39 31.48 -21.99
C THR A 506 -13.82 31.12 -20.57
N LEU A 507 -13.09 30.23 -19.89
CA LEU A 507 -13.43 29.75 -18.55
C LEU A 507 -12.73 30.59 -17.47
N SER A 508 -13.49 31.06 -16.49
CA SER A 508 -12.97 31.87 -15.39
C SER A 508 -12.62 31.02 -14.16
N ILE A 509 -11.65 31.49 -13.36
CA ILE A 509 -11.35 30.98 -12.03
C ILE A 509 -11.31 32.17 -11.07
N MET A 510 -12.06 32.12 -9.96
CA MET A 510 -12.29 33.24 -9.01
C MET A 510 -12.76 34.54 -9.72
N GLY A 511 -13.59 34.39 -10.76
CA GLY A 511 -14.06 35.54 -11.55
C GLY A 511 -13.02 36.15 -12.50
N VAL A 512 -11.79 35.64 -12.52
CA VAL A 512 -10.73 36.04 -13.44
C VAL A 512 -10.84 35.24 -14.73
N PRO A 513 -11.02 35.87 -15.89
CA PRO A 513 -11.04 35.14 -17.18
C PRO A 513 -9.76 34.35 -17.41
N GLY A 514 -9.86 33.32 -18.26
CA GLY A 514 -8.72 32.53 -18.70
C GLY A 514 -7.61 33.38 -19.38
N GLY A 515 -6.59 32.72 -19.90
CA GLY A 515 -5.48 33.36 -20.57
C GLY A 515 -4.40 33.92 -19.62
N SER A 516 -3.83 35.05 -19.95
CA SER A 516 -2.70 35.63 -19.21
C SER A 516 -3.07 36.29 -17.87
N ALA A 517 -4.37 36.37 -17.54
CA ALA A 517 -4.84 36.99 -16.30
C ALA A 517 -4.75 36.11 -15.06
N GLN A 518 -4.64 34.79 -15.22
CA GLN A 518 -4.55 33.84 -14.10
C GLN A 518 -3.09 33.52 -13.76
N MET A 519 -2.72 33.61 -12.47
CA MET A 519 -1.36 33.30 -12.03
C MET A 519 -1.15 31.79 -12.00
N SER A 520 -0.01 31.31 -12.54
CA SER A 520 0.37 29.89 -12.60
C SER A 520 -0.63 28.98 -13.33
N ARG A 521 -1.40 29.52 -14.27
CA ARG A 521 -2.55 28.90 -14.95
C ARG A 521 -2.30 27.47 -15.43
N ASN A 522 -1.16 27.22 -16.02
CA ASN A 522 -0.81 25.96 -16.68
C ASN A 522 -0.02 24.99 -15.79
N ASP A 523 0.19 25.32 -14.52
CA ASP A 523 0.96 24.46 -13.63
C ASP A 523 0.14 23.23 -13.25
N GLY A 524 0.61 22.05 -13.63
CA GLY A 524 -0.06 20.76 -13.45
C GLY A 524 -1.28 20.54 -14.36
N GLN A 525 -1.62 21.48 -15.26
CA GLN A 525 -2.73 21.33 -16.21
C GLN A 525 -2.55 22.22 -17.43
N SER A 526 -1.99 21.67 -18.52
CA SER A 526 -1.72 22.42 -19.73
C SER A 526 -2.82 22.33 -20.80
N SER A 527 -3.71 21.32 -20.71
CA SER A 527 -4.81 21.09 -21.65
C SER A 527 -6.11 20.72 -20.92
N TYR A 528 -7.24 20.79 -21.62
CA TYR A 528 -8.57 20.42 -21.14
C TYR A 528 -9.42 19.93 -22.31
N GLY A 529 -10.33 19.01 -22.09
CA GLY A 529 -11.03 18.29 -23.13
C GLY A 529 -10.15 17.16 -23.70
N ASN A 530 -9.87 16.15 -22.85
CA ASN A 530 -9.07 14.98 -23.17
C ASN A 530 -9.80 13.72 -22.75
N LEU A 531 -9.57 12.61 -23.44
CA LEU A 531 -10.07 11.31 -22.99
C LEU A 531 -9.34 10.88 -21.72
N THR A 532 -10.10 10.28 -20.81
CA THR A 532 -9.64 9.78 -19.49
C THR A 532 -10.03 8.32 -19.27
N ALA A 533 -10.99 7.80 -20.06
CA ALA A 533 -11.41 6.43 -19.99
C ALA A 533 -11.65 5.86 -21.39
N ILE A 534 -11.25 4.61 -21.60
CA ILE A 534 -11.53 3.79 -22.79
C ILE A 534 -11.98 2.41 -22.28
N ALA A 535 -13.08 1.89 -22.78
CA ALA A 535 -13.55 0.54 -22.48
C ALA A 535 -14.02 -0.16 -23.76
N GLU A 536 -13.25 -1.13 -24.24
CA GLU A 536 -13.68 -2.09 -25.26
C GLU A 536 -14.56 -3.15 -24.58
N SER A 537 -15.68 -3.51 -25.19
CA SER A 537 -16.51 -4.60 -24.67
C SER A 537 -15.76 -5.94 -24.78
N PRO A 538 -15.64 -6.72 -23.68
CA PRO A 538 -15.02 -8.03 -23.74
C PRO A 538 -15.85 -9.06 -24.54
N LEU A 539 -17.12 -8.75 -24.82
CA LEU A 539 -18.05 -9.62 -25.55
C LEU A 539 -18.18 -9.27 -27.04
N ASN A 540 -17.80 -8.03 -27.42
CA ASN A 540 -18.02 -7.53 -28.79
C ASN A 540 -16.96 -6.48 -29.16
N GLU A 541 -16.02 -6.84 -30.03
CA GLU A 541 -14.91 -5.98 -30.46
C GLU A 541 -15.35 -4.68 -31.18
N ALA A 542 -16.59 -4.65 -31.67
CA ALA A 542 -17.14 -3.47 -32.33
C ALA A 542 -17.62 -2.40 -31.36
N VAL A 543 -17.78 -2.74 -30.09
CA VAL A 543 -18.32 -1.83 -29.05
C VAL A 543 -17.18 -1.24 -28.24
N ILE A 544 -17.02 0.09 -28.29
CA ILE A 544 -16.04 0.83 -27.52
C ILE A 544 -16.70 2.06 -26.88
N TYR A 545 -16.49 2.26 -25.59
CA TYR A 545 -16.92 3.45 -24.87
C TYR A 545 -15.72 4.34 -24.57
N THR A 546 -15.95 5.66 -24.59
CA THR A 546 -14.95 6.66 -24.19
C THR A 546 -15.53 7.67 -23.22
N GLY A 547 -14.71 8.14 -22.29
CA GLY A 547 -15.04 9.23 -21.38
C GLY A 547 -13.94 10.28 -21.36
N ALA A 548 -14.32 11.53 -21.08
CA ALA A 548 -13.42 12.67 -21.11
C ALA A 548 -13.38 13.44 -19.77
N ASP A 549 -12.31 14.22 -19.55
CA ASP A 549 -12.14 15.10 -18.38
C ASP A 549 -13.17 16.25 -18.31
N ASP A 550 -13.83 16.53 -19.42
CA ASP A 550 -14.90 17.51 -19.52
C ASP A 550 -16.31 16.89 -19.40
N GLY A 551 -16.37 15.60 -19.04
CA GLY A 551 -17.59 14.86 -18.72
C GLY A 551 -18.31 14.27 -19.92
N ARG A 552 -17.76 14.36 -21.12
CA ARG A 552 -18.39 13.81 -22.31
C ARG A 552 -18.20 12.31 -22.42
N VAL A 553 -19.27 11.58 -22.75
CA VAL A 553 -19.27 10.12 -22.89
C VAL A 553 -19.80 9.72 -24.27
N HIS A 554 -19.06 8.86 -24.96
CA HIS A 554 -19.44 8.34 -26.27
C HIS A 554 -19.41 6.82 -26.34
N VAL A 555 -20.16 6.27 -27.30
CA VAL A 555 -20.11 4.86 -27.67
C VAL A 555 -20.06 4.71 -29.18
N THR A 556 -19.23 3.77 -29.65
CA THR A 556 -19.30 3.20 -31.00
C THR A 556 -19.81 1.76 -30.92
N GLN A 557 -20.50 1.28 -31.94
CA GLN A 557 -20.95 -0.11 -32.09
C GLN A 557 -20.49 -0.68 -33.45
N ASP A 558 -19.56 -0.01 -34.12
CA ASP A 558 -19.02 -0.35 -35.43
C ASP A 558 -17.50 -0.12 -35.54
N SER A 559 -16.79 -0.38 -34.42
CA SER A 559 -15.30 -0.28 -34.31
C SER A 559 -14.75 1.12 -34.63
N GLY A 560 -15.56 2.18 -34.41
CA GLY A 560 -15.17 3.58 -34.56
C GLY A 560 -15.53 4.21 -35.88
N GLU A 561 -16.34 3.53 -36.76
CA GLU A 561 -16.86 4.16 -37.98
C GLU A 561 -17.84 5.29 -37.65
N THR A 562 -18.71 5.08 -36.65
CA THR A 562 -19.62 6.09 -36.12
C THR A 562 -19.59 6.17 -34.59
N TRP A 563 -19.79 7.37 -34.04
CA TRP A 563 -19.82 7.63 -32.62
C TRP A 563 -21.12 8.30 -32.17
N THR A 564 -21.70 7.78 -31.10
CA THR A 564 -22.93 8.32 -30.49
C THR A 564 -22.57 8.98 -29.17
N ASP A 565 -22.94 10.27 -29.02
CA ASP A 565 -22.86 10.96 -27.72
C ASP A 565 -24.01 10.49 -26.83
N ILE A 566 -23.69 9.99 -25.66
CA ILE A 566 -24.63 9.47 -24.66
C ILE A 566 -24.64 10.28 -23.36
N THR A 567 -23.94 11.42 -23.36
CA THR A 567 -23.73 12.26 -22.15
C THR A 567 -25.04 12.78 -21.57
N ASP A 568 -25.92 13.33 -22.42
CA ASP A 568 -27.17 13.95 -21.99
C ASP A 568 -28.19 12.94 -21.42
N ARG A 569 -27.91 11.65 -21.50
CA ARG A 569 -28.74 10.57 -20.96
C ARG A 569 -28.41 10.21 -19.51
N LEU A 570 -27.34 10.74 -18.97
CA LEU A 570 -26.88 10.56 -17.57
C LEU A 570 -27.64 11.54 -16.68
N GLU A 571 -28.88 11.21 -16.33
CA GLU A 571 -29.75 12.08 -15.57
C GLU A 571 -29.17 12.41 -14.19
N GLY A 572 -29.09 13.69 -13.86
CA GLY A 572 -28.59 14.19 -12.58
C GLY A 572 -27.07 14.24 -12.47
N LEU A 573 -26.33 13.94 -13.55
CA LEU A 573 -24.88 14.14 -13.58
C LEU A 573 -24.59 15.65 -13.79
N PRO A 574 -23.76 16.29 -12.95
CA PRO A 574 -23.34 17.67 -13.19
C PRO A 574 -22.53 17.82 -14.48
N ARG A 575 -22.74 18.93 -15.17
CA ARG A 575 -21.95 19.23 -16.37
C ARG A 575 -20.46 19.37 -16.02
N TYR A 576 -19.61 18.84 -16.86
CA TYR A 576 -18.14 18.78 -16.67
C TYR A 576 -17.69 17.86 -15.52
N ALA A 577 -18.51 16.93 -15.04
CA ALA A 577 -18.05 15.89 -14.15
C ALA A 577 -17.03 14.99 -14.86
N TYR A 578 -15.85 14.85 -14.29
CA TYR A 578 -14.73 14.10 -14.85
C TYR A 578 -15.08 12.60 -14.94
N VAL A 579 -14.92 11.99 -16.11
CA VAL A 579 -15.13 10.53 -16.25
C VAL A 579 -13.91 9.80 -15.73
N THR A 580 -14.03 9.11 -14.61
CA THR A 580 -12.91 8.39 -14.01
C THR A 580 -12.75 6.99 -14.57
N ARG A 581 -13.87 6.24 -14.69
CA ARG A 581 -13.85 4.87 -15.19
C ARG A 581 -15.09 4.55 -16.00
N ILE A 582 -14.90 3.73 -17.03
CA ILE A 582 -15.98 3.04 -17.74
C ILE A 582 -15.62 1.55 -17.77
N VAL A 583 -16.58 0.69 -17.46
CA VAL A 583 -16.42 -0.76 -17.50
C VAL A 583 -17.54 -1.36 -18.35
N ALA A 584 -17.20 -1.87 -19.53
CA ALA A 584 -18.09 -2.69 -20.33
C ALA A 584 -18.20 -4.09 -19.70
N SER A 585 -19.41 -4.59 -19.54
CA SER A 585 -19.67 -5.79 -18.75
C SER A 585 -19.15 -7.07 -19.41
N HIS A 586 -18.69 -7.98 -18.56
CA HIS A 586 -18.39 -9.37 -18.92
C HIS A 586 -19.66 -10.25 -19.03
N GLY A 587 -20.79 -9.81 -18.48
CA GLY A 587 -22.00 -10.62 -18.39
C GLY A 587 -22.96 -10.46 -19.57
N GLN A 588 -23.09 -9.24 -20.11
CA GLN A 588 -24.08 -8.93 -21.15
C GLN A 588 -23.54 -7.90 -22.15
N ASP A 589 -23.70 -8.15 -23.44
CA ASP A 589 -23.38 -7.17 -24.49
C ASP A 589 -24.27 -5.93 -24.36
N GLY A 590 -23.64 -4.75 -24.38
CA GLY A 590 -24.32 -3.46 -24.19
C GLY A 590 -24.54 -3.06 -22.74
N GLU A 591 -24.27 -3.91 -21.79
CA GLU A 591 -24.20 -3.53 -20.36
C GLU A 591 -22.90 -2.77 -20.07
N VAL A 592 -23.01 -1.66 -19.34
CA VAL A 592 -21.89 -0.78 -19.04
C VAL A 592 -22.10 -0.04 -17.73
N PHE A 593 -21.00 0.12 -16.97
CA PHE A 593 -20.92 0.92 -15.76
C PHE A 593 -20.02 2.13 -16.00
N ALA A 594 -20.37 3.28 -15.41
CA ALA A 594 -19.58 4.50 -15.52
C ALA A 594 -19.49 5.23 -14.18
N ALA A 595 -18.27 5.53 -13.76
CA ALA A 595 -17.97 6.28 -12.56
C ALA A 595 -17.46 7.68 -12.92
N PHE A 596 -17.85 8.66 -12.09
CA PHE A 596 -17.50 10.06 -12.30
C PHE A 596 -17.01 10.69 -10.99
N ASP A 597 -16.13 11.64 -11.16
CA ASP A 597 -15.63 12.51 -10.11
C ASP A 597 -16.00 13.97 -10.39
N ASN A 598 -16.53 14.66 -9.40
CA ASN A 598 -16.93 16.06 -9.55
C ASN A 598 -16.26 16.99 -8.50
N HIS A 599 -15.28 16.48 -7.75
CA HIS A 599 -14.58 17.30 -6.74
C HIS A 599 -13.94 18.56 -7.34
N ARG A 600 -13.51 18.49 -8.64
CA ARG A 600 -12.95 19.64 -9.37
C ARG A 600 -13.94 20.78 -9.59
N ASN A 601 -15.23 20.53 -9.33
CA ASN A 601 -16.30 21.51 -9.27
C ASN A 601 -16.78 21.80 -7.84
N ASP A 602 -16.01 21.34 -6.83
CA ASP A 602 -16.32 21.47 -5.40
C ASP A 602 -17.55 20.67 -4.97
N ASP A 603 -17.79 19.56 -5.62
CA ASP A 603 -18.89 18.63 -5.36
C ASP A 603 -18.29 17.22 -5.11
N PHE A 604 -18.41 16.76 -3.88
CA PHE A 604 -17.81 15.52 -3.41
C PHE A 604 -18.79 14.33 -3.37
N ASN A 605 -19.92 14.42 -4.06
CA ASN A 605 -20.85 13.31 -4.14
C ASN A 605 -20.33 12.20 -5.04
N SER A 606 -20.69 10.96 -4.68
CA SER A 606 -20.41 9.79 -5.51
C SER A 606 -21.37 9.70 -6.70
N TYR A 607 -20.82 9.52 -7.88
CA TYR A 607 -21.58 9.39 -9.13
C TYR A 607 -21.21 8.07 -9.82
N LEU A 608 -22.11 7.10 -9.75
CA LEU A 608 -21.99 5.79 -10.38
C LEU A 608 -23.27 5.47 -11.15
N TYR A 609 -23.13 5.10 -12.41
CA TYR A 609 -24.24 4.83 -13.32
C TYR A 609 -24.12 3.45 -13.96
N HIS A 610 -25.25 2.84 -14.27
CA HIS A 610 -25.39 1.55 -14.93
C HIS A 610 -26.38 1.66 -16.10
N SER A 611 -26.02 1.07 -17.24
CA SER A 611 -26.86 0.93 -18.42
C SER A 611 -26.80 -0.50 -18.90
N GLU A 612 -27.93 -1.03 -19.41
CA GLU A 612 -28.04 -2.39 -19.96
C GLU A 612 -28.18 -2.38 -21.50
N ASN A 613 -28.09 -1.21 -22.17
CA ASN A 613 -28.45 -1.03 -23.58
C ASN A 613 -27.55 -0.01 -24.30
N PHE A 614 -26.25 -0.17 -24.22
CA PHE A 614 -25.24 0.68 -24.89
C PHE A 614 -25.32 2.18 -24.48
N GLY A 615 -25.68 2.45 -23.21
CA GLY A 615 -25.86 3.83 -22.75
C GLY A 615 -27.10 4.56 -23.28
N GLN A 616 -28.10 3.84 -23.79
CA GLN A 616 -29.35 4.50 -24.22
C GLN A 616 -30.19 4.94 -23.04
N ASP A 617 -30.23 4.14 -21.99
CA ASP A 617 -30.87 4.47 -20.73
C ASP A 617 -29.87 4.20 -19.59
N TRP A 618 -29.79 5.11 -18.62
CA TRP A 618 -28.93 5.03 -17.45
C TRP A 618 -29.72 5.10 -16.16
N ARG A 619 -29.34 4.29 -15.20
CA ARG A 619 -29.79 4.44 -13.81
C ARG A 619 -28.61 4.78 -12.92
N ARG A 620 -28.78 5.73 -12.01
CA ARG A 620 -27.80 5.99 -10.96
C ARG A 620 -27.85 4.84 -9.95
N ILE A 621 -26.71 4.25 -9.66
CA ILE A 621 -26.48 3.23 -8.65
C ILE A 621 -25.52 3.79 -7.59
N GLY A 622 -25.10 2.99 -6.62
CA GLY A 622 -24.15 3.45 -5.57
C GLY A 622 -24.84 4.03 -4.36
N SER A 623 -26.15 3.73 -4.17
CA SER A 623 -26.82 4.05 -2.91
C SER A 623 -26.13 3.30 -1.76
N GLY A 624 -25.62 4.03 -0.75
CA GLY A 624 -24.85 3.48 0.36
C GLY A 624 -23.33 3.70 0.26
N LEU A 625 -22.82 4.15 -0.88
CA LEU A 625 -21.45 4.68 -0.94
C LEU A 625 -21.35 6.02 -0.19
N PRO A 626 -20.27 6.29 0.55
CA PRO A 626 -20.06 7.60 1.15
C PRO A 626 -19.90 8.68 0.09
N ALA A 627 -20.17 9.93 0.46
CA ALA A 627 -19.85 11.07 -0.39
C ALA A 627 -18.32 11.16 -0.56
N SER A 628 -17.85 10.80 -1.74
CA SER A 628 -16.43 10.75 -2.10
C SER A 628 -16.28 10.62 -3.62
N SER A 629 -15.16 11.10 -4.17
CA SER A 629 -14.77 10.79 -5.55
C SER A 629 -14.67 9.29 -5.76
N LEU A 630 -15.15 8.80 -6.90
CA LEU A 630 -14.96 7.41 -7.30
C LEU A 630 -13.81 7.35 -8.31
N ASN A 631 -12.70 6.74 -7.90
CA ASN A 631 -11.47 6.71 -8.69
C ASN A 631 -11.31 5.38 -9.45
N ALA A 632 -11.74 4.27 -8.86
CA ALA A 632 -11.64 2.94 -9.43
C ALA A 632 -13.00 2.24 -9.52
N LEU A 633 -13.17 1.41 -10.56
CA LEU A 633 -14.33 0.54 -10.75
C LEU A 633 -13.86 -0.74 -11.46
N ALA A 634 -14.23 -1.89 -10.94
CA ALA A 634 -13.94 -3.19 -11.53
C ALA A 634 -15.16 -4.12 -11.41
N GLN A 635 -15.42 -4.91 -12.44
CA GLN A 635 -16.39 -6.01 -12.44
C GLN A 635 -15.63 -7.34 -12.44
N HIS A 636 -16.10 -8.31 -11.66
CA HIS A 636 -15.53 -9.64 -11.69
C HIS A 636 -15.77 -10.31 -13.06
N PRO A 637 -14.72 -10.91 -13.67
CA PRO A 637 -14.86 -11.47 -15.02
C PRO A 637 -15.84 -12.64 -15.13
N ASP A 638 -15.98 -13.46 -14.10
CA ASP A 638 -16.81 -14.66 -14.07
C ASP A 638 -18.12 -14.49 -13.27
N ASN A 639 -18.29 -13.36 -12.56
CA ASN A 639 -19.51 -13.03 -11.84
C ASN A 639 -19.91 -11.57 -12.09
N ALA A 640 -20.80 -11.34 -13.06
CA ALA A 640 -21.20 -10.00 -13.46
C ALA A 640 -21.92 -9.17 -12.38
N GLU A 641 -22.44 -9.81 -11.31
CA GLU A 641 -23.08 -9.13 -10.19
C GLU A 641 -22.08 -8.61 -9.16
N LEU A 642 -20.81 -9.11 -9.21
CA LEU A 642 -19.75 -8.74 -8.27
C LEU A 642 -18.95 -7.55 -8.79
N LEU A 643 -19.11 -6.40 -8.14
CA LEU A 643 -18.45 -5.14 -8.46
C LEU A 643 -17.60 -4.65 -7.32
N PHE A 644 -16.51 -3.96 -7.66
CA PHE A 644 -15.64 -3.27 -6.72
C PHE A 644 -15.49 -1.80 -7.11
N VAL A 645 -15.52 -0.93 -6.09
CA VAL A 645 -15.31 0.52 -6.25
C VAL A 645 -14.24 0.98 -5.29
N GLY A 646 -13.28 1.75 -5.80
CA GLY A 646 -12.28 2.48 -5.02
C GLY A 646 -12.63 3.96 -4.93
N ASN A 647 -12.45 4.53 -3.73
CA ASN A 647 -12.64 5.94 -3.48
C ASN A 647 -11.53 6.51 -2.57
N GLU A 648 -11.69 7.75 -2.08
CA GLU A 648 -10.70 8.42 -1.23
C GLU A 648 -10.43 7.75 0.14
N VAL A 649 -11.25 6.79 0.56
CA VAL A 649 -11.19 6.20 1.90
C VAL A 649 -11.13 4.67 1.91
N GLY A 650 -11.09 4.02 0.74
CA GLY A 650 -10.95 2.57 0.66
C GLY A 650 -11.70 1.90 -0.48
N VAL A 651 -11.97 0.60 -0.33
CA VAL A 651 -12.64 -0.26 -1.31
C VAL A 651 -14.02 -0.65 -0.82
N TYR A 652 -14.99 -0.63 -1.72
CA TYR A 652 -16.36 -1.08 -1.51
C TYR A 652 -16.68 -2.21 -2.48
N VAL A 653 -17.44 -3.20 -2.03
CA VAL A 653 -17.88 -4.35 -2.80
C VAL A 653 -19.41 -4.39 -2.87
N SER A 654 -19.90 -4.75 -4.03
CA SER A 654 -21.31 -5.09 -4.29
C SER A 654 -21.38 -6.51 -4.87
N ALA A 655 -22.29 -7.33 -4.37
CA ALA A 655 -22.61 -8.67 -4.89
C ALA A 655 -23.98 -8.72 -5.57
N ASP A 656 -24.54 -7.57 -5.94
CA ASP A 656 -25.89 -7.43 -6.53
C ASP A 656 -25.94 -6.37 -7.66
N ALA A 657 -24.89 -6.32 -8.45
CA ALA A 657 -24.74 -5.39 -9.59
C ALA A 657 -24.89 -3.91 -9.19
N GLY A 658 -24.38 -3.53 -8.01
CA GLY A 658 -24.31 -2.15 -7.55
C GLY A 658 -25.57 -1.64 -6.83
N VAL A 659 -26.50 -2.51 -6.45
CA VAL A 659 -27.70 -2.14 -5.68
C VAL A 659 -27.34 -1.83 -4.23
N THR A 660 -26.51 -2.67 -3.60
CA THR A 660 -26.00 -2.46 -2.24
C THR A 660 -24.47 -2.51 -2.20
N TRP A 661 -23.87 -1.76 -1.29
CA TRP A 661 -22.42 -1.64 -1.14
C TRP A 661 -21.99 -1.85 0.31
N VAL A 662 -20.89 -2.56 0.48
CA VAL A 662 -20.26 -2.82 1.78
C VAL A 662 -18.78 -2.43 1.67
N GLN A 663 -18.29 -1.66 2.66
CA GLN A 663 -16.86 -1.38 2.74
C GLN A 663 -16.08 -2.67 3.02
N MET A 664 -15.05 -2.94 2.25
CA MET A 664 -14.16 -4.05 2.51
C MET A 664 -13.34 -3.76 3.77
N GLY A 665 -13.45 -4.69 4.72
CA GLY A 665 -13.03 -4.46 6.09
C GLY A 665 -11.53 -4.62 6.35
N SER A 666 -11.23 -5.23 7.49
CA SER A 666 -9.99 -5.21 8.24
C SER A 666 -8.70 -5.48 7.44
N GLY A 667 -7.70 -4.67 7.71
CA GLY A 667 -6.33 -4.81 7.20
C GLY A 667 -5.92 -3.78 6.16
N LEU A 668 -6.87 -3.23 5.37
CA LEU A 668 -6.61 -2.08 4.52
C LEU A 668 -6.75 -0.80 5.34
N PRO A 669 -5.73 0.07 5.44
CA PRO A 669 -5.86 1.35 6.10
C PRO A 669 -6.79 2.28 5.32
N THR A 670 -7.27 3.36 5.95
CA THR A 670 -7.90 4.46 5.23
C THR A 670 -6.89 5.04 4.25
N VAL A 671 -7.19 4.96 2.94
CA VAL A 671 -6.28 5.40 1.88
C VAL A 671 -7.07 5.59 0.58
N PRO A 672 -6.74 6.59 -0.27
CA PRO A 672 -7.29 6.67 -1.61
C PRO A 672 -6.92 5.46 -2.46
N VAL A 673 -7.91 4.93 -3.18
CA VAL A 673 -7.76 3.78 -4.08
C VAL A 673 -8.02 4.23 -5.50
N ASP A 674 -6.97 4.28 -6.30
CA ASP A 674 -7.02 4.85 -7.65
C ASP A 674 -7.25 3.79 -8.73
N ASP A 675 -6.84 2.53 -8.50
CA ASP A 675 -7.14 1.45 -9.43
C ASP A 675 -7.36 0.10 -8.73
N ILE A 676 -8.17 -0.74 -9.35
CA ILE A 676 -8.51 -2.10 -8.90
C ILE A 676 -8.43 -3.05 -10.08
N LYS A 677 -7.69 -4.17 -9.92
CA LYS A 677 -7.65 -5.26 -10.89
C LYS A 677 -7.99 -6.59 -10.24
N ILE A 678 -8.62 -7.48 -11.00
CA ILE A 678 -8.84 -8.86 -10.59
C ILE A 678 -7.96 -9.73 -11.49
N HIS A 679 -7.08 -10.56 -10.89
CA HIS A 679 -6.21 -11.42 -11.67
C HIS A 679 -6.99 -12.60 -12.25
N PRO A 680 -7.07 -12.77 -13.59
CA PRO A 680 -8.02 -13.70 -14.21
C PRO A 680 -7.72 -15.19 -13.92
N ARG A 681 -6.50 -15.56 -13.56
CA ARG A 681 -6.11 -16.93 -13.22
C ARG A 681 -6.13 -17.19 -11.71
N GLU A 682 -5.65 -16.22 -10.91
CA GLU A 682 -5.46 -16.42 -9.48
C GLU A 682 -6.64 -15.97 -8.66
N ASN A 683 -7.58 -15.22 -9.27
CA ASN A 683 -8.73 -14.63 -8.59
C ASN A 683 -8.32 -13.76 -7.38
N ASP A 684 -7.17 -13.11 -7.49
CA ASP A 684 -6.67 -12.14 -6.51
C ASP A 684 -7.25 -10.76 -6.84
N LEU A 685 -7.64 -10.00 -5.81
CA LEU A 685 -8.02 -8.60 -5.93
C LEU A 685 -6.79 -7.74 -5.64
N ILE A 686 -6.31 -7.03 -6.65
CA ILE A 686 -5.15 -6.15 -6.57
C ILE A 686 -5.64 -4.71 -6.47
N ILE A 687 -5.17 -3.98 -5.47
CA ILE A 687 -5.60 -2.63 -5.11
C ILE A 687 -4.41 -1.69 -5.22
N GLY A 688 -4.45 -0.79 -6.19
CA GLY A 688 -3.51 0.31 -6.33
C GLY A 688 -3.93 1.48 -5.46
N THR A 689 -3.13 1.83 -4.44
CA THR A 689 -3.46 2.91 -3.52
C THR A 689 -2.61 4.15 -3.78
N HIS A 690 -3.20 5.31 -3.58
CA HIS A 690 -2.49 6.58 -3.71
C HIS A 690 -1.85 7.00 -2.37
N GLY A 691 -0.97 6.15 -1.81
CA GLY A 691 -0.28 6.49 -0.56
C GLY A 691 0.34 5.30 0.17
N ARG A 692 -0.26 4.12 0.11
CA ARG A 692 0.15 2.93 0.86
C ARG A 692 0.61 1.78 -0.05
N GLY A 693 1.02 2.10 -1.29
CA GLY A 693 1.52 1.13 -2.25
C GLY A 693 0.42 0.24 -2.83
N VAL A 694 0.79 -1.00 -3.18
CA VAL A 694 -0.14 -2.01 -3.72
C VAL A 694 -0.52 -3.01 -2.63
N TRP A 695 -1.81 -3.33 -2.57
CA TRP A 695 -2.36 -4.36 -1.69
C TRP A 695 -2.96 -5.49 -2.51
N ILE A 696 -2.84 -6.73 -2.04
CA ILE A 696 -3.40 -7.91 -2.68
C ILE A 696 -4.26 -8.65 -1.66
N ILE A 697 -5.53 -8.87 -2.02
CA ILE A 697 -6.40 -9.81 -1.31
C ILE A 697 -6.37 -11.10 -2.11
N ASP A 698 -5.68 -12.09 -1.59
CA ASP A 698 -5.52 -13.36 -2.29
C ASP A 698 -6.83 -14.14 -2.35
N ASP A 699 -7.21 -14.58 -3.55
CA ASP A 699 -8.31 -15.49 -3.82
C ASP A 699 -9.66 -15.02 -3.27
N ILE A 700 -10.37 -14.20 -4.06
CA ILE A 700 -11.72 -13.70 -3.71
C ILE A 700 -12.85 -14.67 -4.06
N SER A 701 -12.56 -15.96 -4.29
CA SER A 701 -13.58 -16.98 -4.60
C SER A 701 -14.75 -17.03 -3.60
N PRO A 702 -14.56 -16.77 -2.29
CA PRO A 702 -15.71 -16.66 -1.39
C PRO A 702 -16.69 -15.56 -1.77
N LEU A 703 -16.22 -14.41 -2.26
CA LEU A 703 -17.08 -13.32 -2.70
C LEU A 703 -17.76 -13.65 -4.03
N GLU A 704 -17.01 -14.26 -4.96
CA GLU A 704 -17.52 -14.70 -6.25
C GLU A 704 -18.68 -15.71 -6.14
N HIS A 705 -18.57 -16.65 -5.20
CA HIS A 705 -19.55 -17.72 -4.99
C HIS A 705 -20.55 -17.45 -3.87
N LEU A 706 -20.50 -16.30 -3.21
CA LEU A 706 -21.41 -15.95 -2.15
C LEU A 706 -22.85 -15.77 -2.69
N SER A 707 -23.71 -16.67 -2.33
CA SER A 707 -25.12 -16.66 -2.76
C SER A 707 -26.04 -16.94 -1.57
N THR A 708 -27.34 -16.63 -1.70
CA THR A 708 -28.34 -16.96 -0.67
C THR A 708 -28.33 -18.46 -0.37
N ASN A 709 -28.12 -19.32 -1.36
CA ASN A 709 -28.05 -20.76 -1.15
C ASN A 709 -26.85 -21.17 -0.31
N VAL A 710 -25.69 -20.57 -0.53
CA VAL A 710 -24.49 -20.80 0.29
C VAL A 710 -24.70 -20.31 1.72
N MET A 711 -25.28 -19.12 1.88
CA MET A 711 -25.48 -18.52 3.21
C MET A 711 -26.48 -19.29 4.08
N VAL A 712 -27.44 -20.02 3.52
CA VAL A 712 -28.41 -20.82 4.28
C VAL A 712 -28.01 -22.29 4.39
N ALA A 713 -26.98 -22.74 3.67
CA ALA A 713 -26.46 -24.11 3.78
C ALA A 713 -25.80 -24.31 5.15
N ASN A 714 -26.05 -25.45 5.80
CA ASN A 714 -25.45 -25.78 7.10
C ASN A 714 -23.94 -25.64 7.09
N ALA A 715 -23.30 -26.15 6.01
CA ALA A 715 -21.88 -26.01 5.75
C ALA A 715 -21.63 -25.92 4.24
N HIS A 716 -20.59 -25.20 3.83
CA HIS A 716 -20.16 -25.07 2.44
C HIS A 716 -18.62 -24.94 2.39
N ILE A 717 -17.95 -25.62 1.47
CA ILE A 717 -16.54 -25.40 1.13
C ILE A 717 -16.49 -24.64 -0.19
N PHE A 718 -15.85 -23.46 -0.19
CA PHE A 718 -15.61 -22.71 -1.41
C PHE A 718 -14.60 -23.43 -2.32
N PRO A 719 -14.59 -23.17 -3.63
CA PRO A 719 -13.57 -23.69 -4.53
C PRO A 719 -12.16 -23.45 -3.99
N ILE A 720 -11.31 -24.47 -4.06
CA ILE A 720 -9.96 -24.38 -3.51
C ILE A 720 -8.97 -24.18 -4.66
N ARG A 721 -8.26 -23.07 -4.63
CA ARG A 721 -7.22 -22.78 -5.63
C ARG A 721 -6.12 -23.85 -5.62
N ARG A 722 -5.57 -24.15 -6.81
CA ARG A 722 -4.47 -25.07 -6.98
C ARG A 722 -3.25 -24.65 -6.14
N ALA A 723 -2.80 -25.53 -5.26
CA ALA A 723 -1.64 -25.29 -4.41
C ALA A 723 -0.32 -25.67 -5.09
N THR A 724 0.72 -24.88 -4.89
CA THR A 724 2.06 -25.15 -5.40
C THR A 724 2.98 -25.59 -4.26
N SER A 725 3.56 -26.79 -4.36
CA SER A 725 4.60 -27.26 -3.44
C SER A 725 5.95 -26.71 -3.86
N PHE A 726 6.53 -25.82 -3.08
CA PHE A 726 7.84 -25.22 -3.32
C PHE A 726 8.70 -25.21 -2.05
N ASN A 727 9.99 -25.02 -2.21
CA ASN A 727 10.92 -24.86 -1.10
C ASN A 727 11.24 -23.38 -0.90
N PRO A 728 10.86 -22.79 0.24
CA PRO A 728 11.29 -21.45 0.57
C PRO A 728 12.79 -21.42 0.85
N TYR A 729 13.44 -20.34 0.48
CA TYR A 729 14.83 -20.10 0.80
C TYR A 729 14.98 -18.90 1.74
N THR A 730 16.02 -18.94 2.58
CA THR A 730 16.43 -17.81 3.41
C THR A 730 17.56 -17.08 2.70
N PRO A 731 17.36 -15.83 2.27
CA PRO A 731 18.46 -15.04 1.73
C PRO A 731 19.55 -14.89 2.78
N GLN A 732 20.81 -15.07 2.37
CA GLN A 732 21.94 -14.81 3.27
C GLN A 732 22.09 -13.31 3.51
N GLY A 733 22.40 -12.95 4.76
CA GLY A 733 22.61 -11.58 5.20
C GLY A 733 21.35 -10.96 5.84
N TRP A 734 21.53 -10.48 7.05
CA TRP A 734 20.56 -9.64 7.72
C TRP A 734 20.72 -8.21 7.20
N THR A 735 19.68 -7.64 6.64
CA THR A 735 19.61 -6.23 6.28
C THR A 735 18.50 -5.58 7.12
N PRO A 736 18.80 -5.17 8.36
CA PRO A 736 17.84 -4.44 9.18
C PRO A 736 17.51 -3.10 8.50
N GLY A 737 16.32 -2.58 8.76
CA GLY A 737 15.89 -1.29 8.21
C GLY A 737 15.44 -1.32 6.75
N ILE A 738 15.06 -2.49 6.22
CA ILE A 738 14.43 -2.63 4.89
C ILE A 738 13.02 -3.18 5.07
N PHE A 739 12.04 -2.55 4.44
CA PHE A 739 10.69 -3.08 4.37
C PHE A 739 10.65 -4.35 3.52
N ALA A 740 9.86 -5.32 3.96
CA ALA A 740 9.50 -6.51 3.19
C ALA A 740 7.99 -6.75 3.33
N ALA A 741 7.27 -6.77 2.21
CA ALA A 741 5.87 -7.19 2.20
C ALA A 741 5.79 -8.71 2.42
N PRO A 742 4.79 -9.22 3.17
CA PRO A 742 4.62 -10.65 3.36
C PRO A 742 4.28 -11.35 2.04
N ASN A 743 4.75 -12.58 1.87
CA ASN A 743 4.21 -13.46 0.85
C ASN A 743 2.83 -13.98 1.28
N PRO A 744 1.98 -14.42 0.33
CA PRO A 744 0.79 -15.17 0.68
C PRO A 744 1.15 -16.44 1.47
N PRO A 745 0.26 -16.93 2.36
CA PRO A 745 0.51 -18.17 3.10
C PRO A 745 0.80 -19.36 2.18
N SER A 746 1.85 -20.12 2.48
CA SER A 746 2.26 -21.28 1.70
C SER A 746 1.37 -22.49 2.00
N GLY A 747 0.80 -23.12 0.98
CA GLY A 747 -0.06 -24.30 1.10
C GLY A 747 -1.37 -24.18 0.32
N ALA A 748 -2.34 -25.03 0.65
CA ALA A 748 -3.70 -24.94 0.14
C ALA A 748 -4.57 -24.13 1.11
N ARG A 749 -5.19 -23.06 0.64
CA ARG A 749 -6.10 -22.22 1.43
C ARG A 749 -7.49 -22.81 1.31
N ILE A 750 -7.99 -23.36 2.40
CA ILE A 750 -9.31 -23.97 2.49
C ILE A 750 -10.24 -22.98 3.20
N ARG A 751 -11.24 -22.50 2.46
CA ARG A 751 -12.26 -21.63 3.02
C ARG A 751 -13.59 -22.34 3.06
N TYR A 752 -14.30 -22.18 4.18
CA TYR A 752 -15.60 -22.77 4.37
C TYR A 752 -16.54 -21.83 5.11
N HIS A 753 -17.82 -22.03 4.94
CA HIS A 753 -18.90 -21.31 5.60
C HIS A 753 -19.71 -22.24 6.48
N LEU A 754 -20.11 -21.77 7.66
CA LEU A 754 -21.07 -22.38 8.56
C LEU A 754 -22.22 -21.41 8.81
N SER A 755 -23.47 -21.84 8.60
CA SER A 755 -24.64 -20.98 8.83
C SER A 755 -24.98 -20.79 10.32
N SER A 756 -24.47 -21.66 11.20
CA SER A 756 -24.61 -21.61 12.65
C SER A 756 -23.43 -22.29 13.33
N ASP A 757 -23.23 -21.99 14.61
CA ASP A 757 -22.26 -22.71 15.44
C ASP A 757 -22.56 -24.22 15.47
N VAL A 758 -21.51 -25.04 15.39
CA VAL A 758 -21.58 -26.49 15.44
C VAL A 758 -20.86 -27.03 16.68
N GLU A 759 -21.32 -28.14 17.25
CA GLU A 759 -20.68 -28.73 18.45
C GLU A 759 -19.40 -29.51 18.08
N GLU A 760 -19.39 -30.17 16.91
CA GLU A 760 -18.29 -30.99 16.42
C GLU A 760 -18.08 -30.72 14.93
N LEU A 761 -16.82 -30.55 14.54
CA LEU A 761 -16.40 -30.31 13.16
C LEU A 761 -15.10 -31.05 12.89
N GLU A 762 -15.07 -31.86 11.85
CA GLU A 762 -13.86 -32.47 11.33
C GLU A 762 -13.56 -31.89 9.95
N LEU A 763 -12.36 -31.30 9.79
CA LEU A 763 -11.82 -30.89 8.49
C LEU A 763 -10.65 -31.82 8.15
N ARG A 764 -10.81 -32.63 7.11
CA ARG A 764 -9.81 -33.62 6.74
C ARG A 764 -9.49 -33.59 5.26
N VAL A 765 -8.24 -33.93 4.94
CA VAL A 765 -7.75 -34.09 3.57
C VAL A 765 -7.54 -35.59 3.34
N THR A 766 -8.07 -36.10 2.24
CA THR A 766 -7.92 -37.49 1.81
C THR A 766 -7.28 -37.57 0.41
N ASP A 767 -6.61 -38.64 0.09
CA ASP A 767 -6.17 -38.92 -1.27
C ASP A 767 -7.32 -39.45 -2.15
N ALA A 768 -7.08 -39.59 -3.43
CA ALA A 768 -8.08 -40.09 -4.41
C ALA A 768 -8.64 -41.49 -4.08
N THR A 769 -8.06 -42.22 -3.14
CA THR A 769 -8.55 -43.54 -2.69
C THR A 769 -9.39 -43.43 -1.41
N GLY A 770 -9.53 -42.25 -0.86
CA GLY A 770 -10.21 -41.96 0.42
C GLY A 770 -9.34 -42.23 1.65
N LYS A 771 -8.03 -42.43 1.48
CA LYS A 771 -7.10 -42.56 2.60
C LYS A 771 -6.82 -41.21 3.22
N LEU A 772 -6.90 -41.13 4.54
CA LEU A 772 -6.57 -39.92 5.30
C LEU A 772 -5.12 -39.49 5.01
N VAL A 773 -4.97 -38.23 4.64
CA VAL A 773 -3.71 -37.52 4.41
C VAL A 773 -3.40 -36.59 5.58
N ARG A 774 -4.41 -35.87 6.06
CA ARG A 774 -4.27 -34.86 7.12
C ARG A 774 -5.61 -34.54 7.78
N GLU A 775 -5.62 -34.38 9.08
CA GLU A 775 -6.65 -33.70 9.84
C GLU A 775 -6.20 -32.28 10.13
N LEU A 776 -7.12 -31.32 10.02
CA LEU A 776 -6.84 -29.88 10.16
C LEU A 776 -7.73 -29.33 11.29
N ASP A 777 -7.12 -28.49 12.13
CA ASP A 777 -7.87 -27.74 13.14
C ASP A 777 -8.81 -26.73 12.46
N ALA A 778 -10.09 -26.79 12.79
CA ALA A 778 -11.12 -25.98 12.15
C ALA A 778 -11.97 -25.24 13.19
N GLN A 779 -12.45 -24.04 12.85
CA GLN A 779 -13.30 -23.21 13.69
C GLN A 779 -14.75 -23.71 13.60
N VAL A 780 -15.44 -23.77 14.76
CA VAL A 780 -16.80 -24.29 14.89
C VAL A 780 -17.88 -23.21 14.92
N ALA A 781 -17.49 -21.94 14.98
CA ALA A 781 -18.41 -20.81 15.00
C ALA A 781 -19.04 -20.57 13.63
N SER A 782 -20.22 -19.93 13.59
CA SER A 782 -20.85 -19.48 12.35
C SER A 782 -20.01 -18.42 11.62
N GLY A 783 -20.11 -18.40 10.29
CA GLY A 783 -19.38 -17.44 9.44
C GLY A 783 -18.46 -18.11 8.43
N VAL A 784 -17.63 -17.28 7.79
CA VAL A 784 -16.61 -17.75 6.83
C VAL A 784 -15.28 -17.89 7.55
N HIS A 785 -14.65 -19.05 7.39
CA HIS A 785 -13.38 -19.39 8.03
C HIS A 785 -12.33 -19.81 7.01
N GLU A 786 -11.05 -19.61 7.33
CA GLU A 786 -9.91 -20.05 6.53
C GLU A 786 -9.01 -20.98 7.33
N VAL A 787 -8.61 -22.10 6.71
CA VAL A 787 -7.60 -23.02 7.22
C VAL A 787 -6.57 -23.30 6.12
N ILE A 788 -5.30 -23.32 6.49
CA ILE A 788 -4.21 -23.58 5.55
C ILE A 788 -3.69 -24.98 5.76
N TRP A 789 -3.79 -25.81 4.72
CA TRP A 789 -3.09 -27.07 4.66
C TRP A 789 -1.68 -26.88 4.09
N ASP A 790 -0.68 -27.15 4.91
CA ASP A 790 0.75 -26.98 4.60
C ASP A 790 1.30 -28.02 3.60
N LEU A 791 0.42 -28.79 2.95
CA LEU A 791 0.70 -29.88 2.01
C LEU A 791 1.46 -31.05 2.63
N ARG A 792 1.44 -31.22 3.95
CA ARG A 792 2.14 -32.29 4.65
C ARG A 792 1.22 -33.47 4.97
N LEU A 793 1.85 -34.67 4.90
CA LEU A 793 1.25 -35.90 5.40
C LEU A 793 1.20 -35.90 6.93
N GLN A 794 0.12 -36.43 7.48
CA GLN A 794 0.06 -36.83 8.88
C GLN A 794 0.36 -38.32 8.97
N LEU A 795 1.45 -38.66 9.59
CA LEU A 795 1.93 -40.03 9.73
C LEU A 795 1.99 -40.43 11.22
N GLY A 796 0.83 -40.78 11.78
CA GLY A 796 0.62 -41.10 13.19
C GLY A 796 -0.36 -40.13 13.87
N SER A 797 -0.96 -40.55 15.00
CA SER A 797 -1.79 -39.69 15.85
C SER A 797 -0.88 -38.76 16.70
N GLY A 798 -1.34 -37.54 17.07
CA GLY A 798 -0.53 -36.45 17.64
C GLY A 798 0.34 -36.82 18.86
N GLU A 799 -0.14 -37.69 19.77
CA GLU A 799 0.63 -38.19 20.94
C GLU A 799 1.56 -39.36 20.62
N GLU A 800 1.29 -40.10 19.56
CA GLU A 800 2.05 -41.28 19.14
C GLU A 800 3.21 -40.95 18.19
N SER A 801 3.43 -39.70 17.81
CA SER A 801 4.53 -39.31 16.92
C SER A 801 5.47 -38.29 17.53
N ALA A 802 6.77 -38.52 17.41
CA ALA A 802 7.78 -37.52 17.76
C ALA A 802 7.70 -36.32 16.79
N GLY A 803 7.35 -35.15 17.31
CA GLY A 803 7.27 -33.92 16.51
C GLY A 803 5.89 -33.59 15.94
N GLY A 804 4.78 -34.04 16.57
CA GLY A 804 3.42 -33.63 16.19
C GLY A 804 2.86 -34.29 14.95
N GLY A 805 3.44 -35.40 14.47
CA GLY A 805 2.89 -36.22 13.40
C GLY A 805 3.10 -35.70 11.97
N LEU A 806 3.76 -34.54 11.76
CA LEU A 806 3.92 -33.93 10.46
C LEU A 806 5.06 -34.56 9.66
N GLY A 807 4.70 -35.25 8.60
CA GLY A 807 5.62 -35.90 7.67
C GLY A 807 6.08 -35.04 6.48
N PRO A 808 6.70 -35.65 5.48
CA PRO A 808 7.04 -35.00 4.22
C PRO A 808 5.80 -34.43 3.53
N ARG A 809 6.02 -33.45 2.61
CA ARG A 809 4.96 -32.95 1.74
C ARG A 809 4.44 -34.05 0.82
N VAL A 810 3.16 -33.92 0.48
CA VAL A 810 2.46 -34.83 -0.43
C VAL A 810 3.03 -34.77 -1.84
N LEU A 811 2.81 -35.83 -2.61
CA LEU A 811 3.07 -35.82 -4.04
C LEU A 811 2.09 -34.91 -4.80
N PRO A 812 2.47 -34.34 -5.96
CA PRO A 812 1.53 -33.67 -6.84
C PRO A 812 0.40 -34.60 -7.26
N GLY A 813 -0.83 -34.09 -7.24
CA GLY A 813 -2.05 -34.86 -7.53
C GLY A 813 -3.31 -34.15 -7.05
N ALA A 814 -4.44 -34.82 -7.21
CA ALA A 814 -5.73 -34.40 -6.68
C ALA A 814 -5.93 -34.99 -5.27
N TYR A 815 -6.47 -34.17 -4.38
CA TYR A 815 -6.82 -34.50 -3.01
C TYR A 815 -8.25 -34.03 -2.75
N ILE A 816 -8.95 -34.67 -1.84
CA ILE A 816 -10.31 -34.27 -1.44
C ILE A 816 -10.25 -33.68 -0.04
N VAL A 817 -10.79 -32.48 0.09
CA VAL A 817 -11.06 -31.82 1.38
C VAL A 817 -12.47 -32.15 1.77
N GLU A 818 -12.66 -32.65 2.98
CA GLU A 818 -13.94 -33.06 3.55
C GLU A 818 -14.21 -32.26 4.83
N LEU A 819 -15.36 -31.61 4.87
CA LEU A 819 -15.89 -30.93 6.06
C LEU A 819 -17.06 -31.76 6.59
N VAL A 820 -16.91 -32.32 7.78
CA VAL A 820 -17.86 -33.21 8.39
C VAL A 820 -18.50 -32.53 9.60
N THR A 821 -19.83 -32.32 9.56
CA THR A 821 -20.61 -31.72 10.63
C THR A 821 -21.71 -32.70 11.02
N GLY A 822 -21.51 -33.49 12.07
CA GLY A 822 -22.45 -34.56 12.44
C GLY A 822 -22.68 -35.59 11.35
N ALA A 823 -23.84 -35.56 10.68
CA ALA A 823 -24.17 -36.47 9.58
C ALA A 823 -23.89 -35.91 8.18
N ASP A 824 -23.61 -34.63 8.07
CA ASP A 824 -23.40 -33.94 6.80
C ASP A 824 -21.92 -33.95 6.41
N ILE A 825 -21.62 -34.29 5.15
CA ILE A 825 -20.27 -34.26 4.58
C ILE A 825 -20.30 -33.40 3.34
N VAL A 826 -19.51 -32.33 3.34
CA VAL A 826 -19.26 -31.45 2.18
C VAL A 826 -17.86 -31.71 1.69
N GLN A 827 -17.69 -31.84 0.37
CA GLN A 827 -16.40 -32.16 -0.24
C GLN A 827 -16.03 -31.11 -1.30
N SER A 828 -14.73 -30.82 -1.40
CA SER A 828 -14.13 -30.02 -2.46
C SER A 828 -12.80 -30.66 -2.87
N GLU A 829 -12.46 -30.57 -4.17
CA GLU A 829 -11.18 -31.04 -4.66
C GLU A 829 -10.12 -29.94 -4.52
N VAL A 830 -8.89 -30.34 -4.14
CA VAL A 830 -7.70 -29.49 -4.21
C VAL A 830 -6.62 -30.17 -5.06
N SER A 831 -6.13 -29.44 -6.05
CA SER A 831 -5.03 -29.88 -6.90
C SER A 831 -3.68 -29.38 -6.35
N VAL A 832 -2.73 -30.26 -6.15
CA VAL A 832 -1.36 -29.91 -5.75
C VAL A 832 -0.42 -30.14 -6.93
N ARG A 833 0.42 -29.13 -7.23
CA ARG A 833 1.48 -29.24 -8.24
C ARG A 833 2.86 -29.00 -7.63
N MET A 834 3.89 -29.47 -8.32
CA MET A 834 5.26 -29.01 -8.06
C MET A 834 5.46 -27.59 -8.58
N ASP A 835 6.38 -26.89 -7.99
CA ASP A 835 6.90 -25.66 -8.54
C ASP A 835 7.36 -25.88 -10.00
N PRO A 836 6.81 -25.13 -10.97
CA PRO A 836 7.12 -25.30 -12.39
C PRO A 836 8.59 -25.06 -12.74
N ARG A 837 9.34 -24.44 -11.84
CA ARG A 837 10.79 -24.19 -12.00
C ARG A 837 11.66 -25.41 -11.60
N VAL A 838 11.07 -26.47 -11.01
CA VAL A 838 11.79 -27.69 -10.61
C VAL A 838 11.56 -28.77 -11.64
N GLU A 839 12.63 -29.14 -12.34
CA GLU A 839 12.61 -30.21 -13.32
C GLU A 839 12.96 -31.56 -12.64
N ILE A 840 11.95 -32.36 -12.34
CA ILE A 840 12.09 -33.72 -11.80
C ILE A 840 11.06 -34.65 -12.47
N GLY A 841 11.49 -35.80 -12.94
CA GLY A 841 10.60 -36.79 -13.52
C GLY A 841 9.66 -37.42 -12.49
N ARG A 842 8.42 -37.74 -12.88
CA ARG A 842 7.42 -38.36 -11.98
C ARG A 842 7.95 -39.61 -11.25
N ARG A 843 8.68 -40.47 -11.94
CA ARG A 843 9.24 -41.71 -11.35
C ARG A 843 10.30 -41.39 -10.28
N GLU A 844 11.13 -40.42 -10.54
CA GLU A 844 12.17 -39.97 -9.60
C GLU A 844 11.54 -39.30 -8.39
N LEU A 845 10.52 -38.46 -8.61
CA LEU A 845 9.77 -37.80 -7.55
C LEU A 845 9.10 -38.81 -6.61
N MET A 846 8.47 -39.85 -7.15
CA MET A 846 7.87 -40.94 -6.35
C MET A 846 8.92 -41.71 -5.54
N ALA A 847 10.06 -42.06 -6.17
CA ALA A 847 11.15 -42.74 -5.48
C ALA A 847 11.76 -41.89 -4.35
N ARG A 848 11.98 -40.59 -4.62
CA ARG A 848 12.43 -39.63 -3.63
C ARG A 848 11.45 -39.48 -2.46
N HIS A 849 10.16 -39.38 -2.74
CA HIS A 849 9.11 -39.29 -1.74
C HIS A 849 9.07 -40.52 -0.83
N GLN A 850 9.22 -41.74 -1.39
CA GLN A 850 9.29 -42.96 -0.60
C GLN A 850 10.48 -42.97 0.36
N VAL A 851 11.66 -42.51 -0.11
CA VAL A 851 12.86 -42.37 0.73
C VAL A 851 12.62 -41.37 1.89
N MET A 852 11.93 -40.26 1.65
CA MET A 852 11.57 -39.31 2.72
C MET A 852 10.61 -39.92 3.73
N ILE A 853 9.60 -40.69 3.30
CA ILE A 853 8.69 -41.41 4.18
C ILE A 853 9.43 -42.44 5.04
N ASP A 854 10.33 -43.17 4.45
CA ASP A 854 11.13 -44.20 5.16
C ASP A 854 12.03 -43.52 6.22
N SER A 855 12.71 -42.43 5.88
CA SER A 855 13.49 -41.63 6.82
C SER A 855 12.62 -41.07 7.95
N TYR A 856 11.43 -40.50 7.63
CA TYR A 856 10.51 -39.99 8.64
C TYR A 856 10.07 -41.07 9.63
N ARG A 857 9.74 -42.27 9.15
CA ARG A 857 9.33 -43.40 9.99
C ARG A 857 10.41 -43.82 10.98
N ILE A 858 11.68 -43.84 10.54
CA ILE A 858 12.82 -44.07 11.43
C ILE A 858 12.84 -43.01 12.53
N GLY A 859 12.79 -41.73 12.17
CA GLY A 859 12.83 -40.62 13.12
C GLY A 859 11.66 -40.64 14.13
N SER A 860 10.48 -41.01 13.65
CA SER A 860 9.29 -41.17 14.51
C SER A 860 9.48 -42.32 15.50
N ALA A 861 9.96 -43.47 15.05
CA ALA A 861 10.18 -44.62 15.93
C ALA A 861 11.27 -44.32 16.97
N VAL A 862 12.37 -43.70 16.58
CA VAL A 862 13.44 -43.26 17.51
C VAL A 862 12.88 -42.28 18.55
N GLY A 863 12.16 -41.25 18.15
CA GLY A 863 11.61 -40.28 19.09
C GLY A 863 10.56 -40.87 20.04
N LEU A 864 9.78 -41.86 19.62
CA LEU A 864 8.88 -42.61 20.52
C LEU A 864 9.67 -43.41 21.53
N ALA A 865 10.72 -44.10 21.08
CA ALA A 865 11.60 -44.88 21.92
C ALA A 865 12.34 -44.02 22.96
N GLU A 866 12.91 -42.88 22.55
CA GLU A 866 13.56 -41.91 23.46
C GLU A 866 12.62 -41.45 24.57
N ARG A 867 11.38 -41.03 24.23
CA ARG A 867 10.39 -40.63 25.23
C ARG A 867 10.04 -41.76 26.20
N ALA A 868 9.84 -42.97 25.68
CA ALA A 868 9.53 -44.13 26.53
C ALA A 868 10.66 -44.44 27.50
N LEU A 869 11.91 -44.33 27.04
CA LEU A 869 13.12 -44.52 27.87
C LEU A 869 13.25 -43.39 28.92
N GLU A 870 12.97 -42.15 28.56
CA GLU A 870 12.99 -41.03 29.48
C GLU A 870 11.93 -41.17 30.58
N GLU A 871 10.69 -41.52 30.20
CA GLU A 871 9.61 -41.77 31.15
C GLU A 871 9.94 -42.93 32.08
N ALA A 872 10.40 -44.05 31.55
CA ALA A 872 10.82 -45.22 32.32
C ALA A 872 12.00 -44.85 33.28
N THR A 873 12.95 -44.04 32.85
CA THR A 873 14.06 -43.55 33.67
C THR A 873 13.54 -42.71 34.84
N ASN A 874 12.60 -41.79 34.58
CA ASN A 874 12.02 -40.93 35.62
C ASN A 874 11.26 -41.76 36.68
N GLN A 875 10.53 -42.78 36.25
CA GLN A 875 9.84 -43.72 37.13
C GLN A 875 10.85 -44.48 38.03
N LEU A 876 11.96 -44.97 37.47
CA LEU A 876 13.00 -45.66 38.25
C LEU A 876 13.76 -44.73 39.18
N VAL A 877 13.94 -43.46 38.83
CA VAL A 877 14.52 -42.44 39.76
C VAL A 877 13.62 -42.27 40.96
N ALA A 878 12.30 -42.06 40.73
CA ALA A 878 11.31 -41.96 41.82
C ALA A 878 11.24 -43.22 42.67
N ALA A 879 11.30 -44.39 42.04
CA ALA A 879 11.34 -45.68 42.74
C ALA A 879 12.64 -45.83 43.59
N GLY A 880 13.79 -45.39 43.07
CA GLY A 880 15.04 -45.38 43.79
C GLY A 880 15.02 -44.52 45.04
N GLU A 881 14.44 -43.33 44.97
CA GLU A 881 14.23 -42.45 46.13
C GLU A 881 13.36 -43.13 47.24
N LEU A 882 12.32 -43.86 46.84
CA LEU A 882 11.46 -44.60 47.79
C LEU A 882 12.18 -45.79 48.44
N VAL A 883 13.10 -46.42 47.73
CA VAL A 883 13.88 -47.56 48.22
C VAL A 883 15.06 -47.13 49.08
N ALA A 884 15.68 -45.93 48.79
CA ALA A 884 16.80 -45.42 49.54
C ALA A 884 16.56 -45.27 51.06
N GLY A 885 15.28 -45.15 51.49
CA GLY A 885 14.85 -45.16 52.89
C GLY A 885 14.57 -46.54 53.45
N ARG A 886 14.66 -47.61 52.66
CA ARG A 886 14.38 -49.01 53.06
C ARG A 886 15.61 -49.85 52.91
N ASP A 887 16.18 -50.43 53.92
CA ASP A 887 17.42 -51.20 53.94
C ASP A 887 17.30 -52.47 53.02
N ASN A 888 17.23 -52.24 51.69
CA ASN A 888 17.00 -53.23 50.64
C ASN A 888 18.05 -53.13 49.53
N GLU A 889 19.30 -53.50 49.87
CA GLU A 889 20.44 -53.44 48.94
C GLU A 889 20.19 -54.17 47.57
N ARG A 890 19.44 -55.31 47.64
CA ARG A 890 19.11 -56.06 46.43
C ARG A 890 18.27 -55.26 45.45
N LEU A 891 17.19 -54.62 45.93
CA LEU A 891 16.29 -53.87 45.05
C LEU A 891 16.95 -52.60 44.55
N THR A 892 17.80 -51.94 45.36
CA THR A 892 18.59 -50.82 44.97
C THR A 892 19.56 -51.19 43.80
N SER A 893 20.19 -52.39 43.91
CA SER A 893 21.08 -52.90 42.86
C SER A 893 20.30 -53.25 41.57
N GLU A 894 19.08 -53.84 41.67
CA GLU A 894 18.22 -54.13 40.55
C GLU A 894 17.77 -52.83 39.81
N ILE A 895 17.38 -51.78 40.56
CA ILE A 895 17.03 -50.47 40.01
C ILE A 895 18.25 -49.89 39.25
N GLN A 896 19.42 -49.91 39.83
CA GLN A 896 20.62 -49.35 39.19
C GLN A 896 20.98 -50.12 37.93
N GLN A 897 20.91 -51.47 37.95
CA GLN A 897 21.19 -52.28 36.76
C GLN A 897 20.21 -51.97 35.61
N VAL A 898 18.90 -51.80 35.89
CA VAL A 898 17.96 -51.48 34.82
C VAL A 898 18.19 -50.07 34.31
N ARG A 899 18.58 -49.10 35.19
CA ARG A 899 18.94 -47.73 34.78
C ARG A 899 20.18 -47.73 33.84
N ASP A 900 21.20 -48.52 34.18
CA ASP A 900 22.41 -48.64 33.37
C ASP A 900 22.08 -49.26 31.98
N ASN A 901 21.20 -50.22 31.95
CA ASN A 901 20.72 -50.84 30.68
C ASN A 901 19.87 -49.83 29.85
N LEU A 902 19.01 -49.02 30.51
CA LEU A 902 18.26 -47.96 29.85
C LEU A 902 19.19 -46.91 29.23
N ALA A 903 20.22 -46.48 29.97
CA ALA A 903 21.19 -45.53 29.50
C ALA A 903 21.99 -46.05 28.32
N ALA A 904 22.42 -47.32 28.36
CA ALA A 904 23.13 -47.95 27.25
C ALA A 904 22.27 -48.06 25.98
N LEU A 905 21.00 -48.45 26.15
CA LEU A 905 20.06 -48.56 25.03
C LEU A 905 19.71 -47.16 24.43
N ASN A 906 19.61 -46.13 25.25
CA ASN A 906 19.41 -44.75 24.79
C ASN A 906 20.60 -44.25 23.97
N GLU A 907 21.85 -44.54 24.40
CA GLU A 907 23.07 -44.19 23.67
C GLU A 907 23.10 -44.89 22.29
N GLU A 908 22.78 -46.19 22.25
CA GLU A 908 22.72 -46.98 21.00
C GLU A 908 21.61 -46.47 20.04
N LEU A 909 20.51 -46.01 20.60
CA LEU A 909 19.38 -45.47 19.85
C LEU A 909 19.77 -44.10 19.23
N ASP A 910 20.40 -43.21 19.99
CA ASP A 910 20.86 -41.91 19.50
C ASP A 910 21.89 -42.06 18.38
N ASP A 911 22.88 -42.95 18.54
CA ASP A 911 23.87 -43.31 17.52
C ASP A 911 23.24 -43.84 16.23
N SER A 912 22.06 -44.45 16.33
CA SER A 912 21.32 -45.03 15.21
C SER A 912 20.26 -44.11 14.59
N SER A 913 20.07 -42.92 15.17
CA SER A 913 19.01 -41.96 14.80
C SER A 913 19.29 -41.22 13.48
N GLY A 914 20.53 -41.20 12.97
CA GLY A 914 21.00 -40.36 11.86
C GLY A 914 20.08 -40.36 10.63
N GLY A 915 19.67 -41.58 10.21
CA GLY A 915 18.75 -41.74 9.04
C GLY A 915 17.35 -41.12 9.22
N GLY A 916 16.89 -40.94 10.45
CA GLY A 916 15.58 -40.40 10.75
C GLY A 916 15.42 -38.87 10.51
N ARG A 917 16.52 -38.14 10.42
CA ARG A 917 16.55 -36.69 10.21
C ARG A 917 16.82 -36.29 8.76
N VAL A 918 17.22 -37.21 7.92
CA VAL A 918 17.69 -36.98 6.53
C VAL A 918 16.58 -36.46 5.61
N TRP A 919 15.33 -36.85 5.85
CA TRP A 919 14.20 -36.49 4.99
C TRP A 919 14.03 -34.96 4.82
N ARG A 920 14.32 -34.18 5.84
CA ARG A 920 14.23 -32.70 5.78
C ARG A 920 15.24 -32.14 4.79
N GLY A 921 16.47 -32.64 4.81
CA GLY A 921 17.51 -32.27 3.85
C GLY A 921 17.17 -32.70 2.41
N ILE A 922 16.54 -33.87 2.24
CA ILE A 922 16.06 -34.33 0.95
C ILE A 922 14.92 -33.42 0.46
N GLU A 923 14.00 -33.04 1.33
CA GLU A 923 12.85 -32.20 0.98
C GLU A 923 13.26 -30.82 0.47
N THR A 924 14.31 -30.23 1.04
CA THR A 924 14.80 -28.90 0.64
C THR A 924 15.53 -28.88 -0.71
N SER A 925 15.75 -30.05 -1.33
CA SER A 925 16.39 -30.19 -2.64
C SER A 925 15.37 -30.67 -3.68
N GLY A 926 15.47 -30.17 -4.92
CA GLY A 926 14.73 -30.71 -6.07
C GLY A 926 15.34 -31.97 -6.66
N ALA A 927 16.49 -32.42 -6.14
CA ALA A 927 17.26 -33.56 -6.68
C ALA A 927 16.96 -34.89 -5.96
N MET A 928 17.44 -35.99 -6.52
CA MET A 928 17.44 -37.32 -5.86
C MET A 928 18.35 -37.29 -4.62
N PRO A 929 18.03 -38.11 -3.59
CA PRO A 929 18.89 -38.23 -2.41
C PRO A 929 20.33 -38.60 -2.76
N THR A 930 21.29 -38.09 -2.02
CA THR A 930 22.70 -38.45 -2.18
C THR A 930 22.96 -39.88 -1.73
N ALA A 931 24.06 -40.46 -2.19
CA ALA A 931 24.45 -41.80 -1.76
C ALA A 931 24.66 -41.90 -0.23
N ASP A 932 25.21 -40.83 0.38
CA ASP A 932 25.41 -40.79 1.83
C ASP A 932 24.07 -40.70 2.59
N ALA A 933 23.10 -39.95 2.09
CA ALA A 933 21.74 -39.89 2.65
C ALA A 933 21.08 -41.29 2.60
N LEU A 934 21.17 -41.98 1.48
CA LEU A 934 20.65 -43.35 1.32
C LEU A 934 21.36 -44.35 2.26
N TYR A 935 22.67 -44.24 2.39
CA TYR A 935 23.46 -45.07 3.29
C TYR A 935 23.02 -44.85 4.77
N GLN A 936 22.87 -43.61 5.23
CA GLN A 936 22.41 -43.32 6.59
C GLN A 936 21.03 -43.93 6.86
N ILE A 937 20.09 -43.81 5.92
CA ILE A 937 18.77 -44.41 6.03
C ILE A 937 18.83 -45.92 6.12
N GLU A 938 19.62 -46.57 5.28
CA GLU A 938 19.81 -48.03 5.27
C GLU A 938 20.44 -48.53 6.59
N GLU A 939 21.47 -47.86 7.12
CA GLU A 939 22.09 -48.15 8.42
C GLU A 939 21.09 -48.07 9.56
N SER A 940 20.29 -46.99 9.61
CA SER A 940 19.25 -46.81 10.65
C SER A 940 18.17 -47.92 10.52
N TRP A 941 17.73 -48.28 9.30
CA TRP A 941 16.77 -49.37 9.11
C TRP A 941 17.30 -50.72 9.57
N ALA A 942 18.62 -50.94 9.50
CA ALA A 942 19.24 -52.21 9.94
C ALA A 942 19.21 -52.36 11.48
N LYS A 943 19.14 -51.24 12.23
CA LYS A 943 19.29 -51.22 13.71
C LYS A 943 17.98 -50.87 14.45
N VAL A 944 17.28 -49.81 14.03
CA VAL A 944 16.15 -49.22 14.77
C VAL A 944 15.03 -50.21 15.08
N PRO A 945 14.60 -51.13 14.20
CA PRO A 945 13.59 -52.12 14.57
C PRO A 945 13.95 -52.99 15.78
N SER A 946 15.20 -53.52 15.79
CA SER A 946 15.68 -54.34 16.92
C SER A 946 15.89 -53.53 18.21
N LEU A 947 16.31 -52.28 18.10
CA LEU A 947 16.40 -51.37 19.26
C LEU A 947 15.04 -51.07 19.83
N THR A 948 14.00 -50.85 19.00
CA THR A 948 12.60 -50.67 19.46
C THR A 948 12.09 -51.92 20.20
N GLU A 949 12.41 -53.14 19.69
CA GLU A 949 12.11 -54.37 20.43
C GLU A 949 12.85 -54.41 21.78
N GLY A 950 14.10 -53.95 21.83
CA GLY A 950 14.88 -53.81 23.06
C GLY A 950 14.24 -52.82 24.07
N VAL A 951 13.74 -51.70 23.57
CA VAL A 951 13.01 -50.73 24.41
C VAL A 951 11.73 -51.36 25.01
N ASN A 952 10.94 -52.06 24.21
CA ASN A 952 9.76 -52.75 24.71
C ASN A 952 10.14 -53.82 25.77
N ALA A 953 11.22 -54.56 25.58
CA ALA A 953 11.69 -55.57 26.58
C ALA A 953 12.13 -54.88 27.89
N ILE A 954 12.91 -53.80 27.83
CA ILE A 954 13.41 -53.15 29.04
C ILE A 954 12.31 -52.41 29.80
N ILE A 955 11.24 -51.93 29.15
CA ILE A 955 10.05 -51.41 29.80
C ILE A 955 9.39 -52.50 30.65
N GLY A 956 9.36 -53.75 30.17
CA GLY A 956 8.94 -54.91 30.91
C GLY A 956 9.80 -55.16 32.16
N ASP A 957 11.11 -55.00 32.08
CA ASP A 957 12.02 -55.08 33.24
C ASP A 957 11.75 -53.98 34.24
N VAL A 958 11.53 -52.74 33.76
CA VAL A 958 11.14 -51.60 34.60
C VAL A 958 9.80 -51.89 35.34
N GLU A 959 8.80 -52.40 34.64
CA GLU A 959 7.55 -52.83 35.22
C GLU A 959 7.75 -53.85 36.37
N SER A 960 8.60 -54.82 36.10
CA SER A 960 8.93 -55.88 37.10
C SER A 960 9.54 -55.32 38.37
N VAL A 961 10.46 -54.33 38.24
CA VAL A 961 11.08 -53.65 39.39
C VAL A 961 10.07 -52.75 40.12
N LEU A 962 9.29 -51.93 39.38
CA LEU A 962 8.31 -51.03 39.96
C LEU A 962 7.22 -51.79 40.73
N ARG A 963 6.77 -52.98 40.25
CA ARG A 963 5.88 -53.87 40.98
C ARG A 963 6.40 -54.28 42.35
N GLN A 964 7.73 -54.49 42.49
CA GLN A 964 8.36 -54.84 43.77
C GLN A 964 8.48 -53.62 44.70
N VAL A 965 8.69 -52.40 44.13
CA VAL A 965 8.82 -51.14 44.92
C VAL A 965 7.48 -50.67 45.46
N TYR A 966 6.43 -50.70 44.62
CA TYR A 966 5.14 -50.15 44.92
C TYR A 966 4.10 -51.11 45.50
N ALA A 967 4.41 -52.42 45.61
CA ALA A 967 3.50 -53.36 46.24
C ALA A 967 3.36 -53.08 47.75
N PRO A 968 2.14 -52.96 48.33
CA PRO A 968 0.80 -53.09 47.74
C PRO A 968 0.15 -51.79 47.26
N ILE A 969 0.89 -50.74 46.95
CA ILE A 969 0.39 -49.43 46.49
C ILE A 969 0.15 -49.48 44.98
N ALA A 970 -0.67 -48.55 44.43
CA ALA A 970 -0.88 -48.42 42.99
C ALA A 970 0.44 -48.05 42.28
N MET A 971 0.80 -48.82 41.27
CA MET A 971 1.98 -48.62 40.44
C MET A 971 1.71 -47.39 39.52
N PRO A 972 2.71 -46.58 39.23
CA PRO A 972 2.58 -45.53 38.24
C PRO A 972 2.39 -46.12 36.84
N ASP A 973 1.75 -45.35 35.95
CA ASP A 973 1.56 -45.72 34.56
C ASP A 973 2.91 -45.81 33.86
N LEU A 974 3.07 -46.78 33.00
CA LEU A 974 4.26 -46.99 32.17
C LEU A 974 3.91 -46.70 30.70
N PRO A 975 4.94 -46.37 29.88
CA PRO A 975 4.74 -46.23 28.47
C PRO A 975 4.11 -47.51 27.84
N ASN A 976 3.21 -47.27 26.88
CA ASN A 976 2.63 -48.37 26.09
C ASN A 976 3.69 -49.08 25.24
N GLU A 977 3.42 -50.30 24.81
CA GLU A 977 4.25 -51.05 23.89
C GLU A 977 4.41 -50.28 22.57
N LEU A 978 5.65 -50.02 22.19
CA LEU A 978 5.95 -49.22 20.99
C LEU A 978 5.74 -50.07 19.71
N PRO A 979 5.17 -49.48 18.66
CA PRO A 979 5.06 -50.17 17.37
C PRO A 979 6.44 -50.34 16.72
N ILE A 980 6.75 -51.56 16.30
CA ILE A 980 8.01 -51.83 15.60
C ILE A 980 7.95 -51.27 14.19
N PRO A 981 8.87 -50.35 13.81
CA PRO A 981 8.82 -49.70 12.51
C PRO A 981 9.10 -50.70 11.38
N SER A 982 8.41 -50.56 10.23
CA SER A 982 8.60 -51.39 9.03
C SER A 982 8.80 -50.51 7.80
N LYS A 983 9.70 -50.92 6.89
CA LYS A 983 9.82 -50.31 5.55
C LYS A 983 8.49 -50.42 4.82
N GLY A 984 8.02 -49.29 4.24
CA GLY A 984 6.87 -49.33 3.31
C GLY A 984 7.20 -50.21 2.09
N ARG A 985 6.24 -51.07 1.68
CA ARG A 985 6.36 -51.89 0.47
C ARG A 985 6.08 -51.08 -0.78
#